data_13dd89995296c57ebb11a5ab135e6f23
#
_entry.id   13dd89995296c57ebb11a5ab135e6f23
#
_cell.length_a   1.000
_cell.length_b   1.000
_cell.length_c   1.000
_cell.angle_alpha   90.00
_cell.angle_beta   90.00
_cell.angle_gamma   90.00
#
_symmetry.space_group_name_H-M   'P 1'
#
loop_
_entity.id
_entity.type
_entity.pdbx_description
1 polymer ?
#
loop_
_entity_poly.entity_id
_entity_poly.type
_entity_poly.pdbx_seq_one_letter_code
_entity_poly.pdbx_strand_id
1 'polypeptide(L)'
;MSRIGVFVCHCGENISRTVDVEQVAAAAARLSGVAYATDYKYMCSDPGQNLLKKAVAEHRLDGLVVAACSPRMHEKTFRGAAQAAGLNPFVCEMANIREHCSWVHEDRDEATTKAIDIVTMLVERVKKNKKLVPITVPITKRSLVIGGGIAGIQAALDIADAGHEVVLVEREPSIGGHMAQLSETFPTLDCSQCIMTPKMVDVANHPNIRLYTYSEIEEVSGYIGNFQVTVRRKARSVDMEKCTGCGVCMAKCPQKKIPNSFDKNLGMRPAIYVPFPQAVPNTPVIDRENCTYFTSGKCGVCQKVCGPGAVDYTQQDELITEPVGAIVVATGFELYDIGPKPADSPIEGYGEFGYGTIPDVIDGLTFERLASASGPTGGKILRPSDGKEPKQVVFIQCVGSRAREKGISYCSKICCMYTAKHTMLYHHKVHDGQAYVFFMDARTPGKNYDEFWRRSIEEEEAVYIRGMVSRLYQKGDKVVVMGSDVLVGVQVEIEADLVVLATAVQARQGADTLAQKLGISYDKYSFYSEAHAKLKPVECATAGIYLAGACQGPKDIPDTVSQASAAAAKVMTLFAKKELEREPIVARVNEKNCAACYYCKKVCPYGAVEEKEIRDRSGNLIRVVAYVNPGVCGGCGTCQASCPSKSVELDGYTDEQIMAQIEAL
;
A
#
# COMPACT_ATOMS: atom_id res chain seq x y z
N MET A 1 -5.32 -24.82 44.02
CA MET A 1 -5.72 -23.37 44.03
C MET A 1 -4.76 -22.65 43.11
N SER A 2 -5.26 -21.77 42.25
CA SER A 2 -4.44 -20.95 41.37
C SER A 2 -3.50 -20.04 42.17
N ARG A 3 -2.31 -19.78 41.65
CA ARG A 3 -1.29 -18.94 42.25
C ARG A 3 -0.95 -17.80 41.29
N ILE A 4 -1.76 -16.76 41.29
CA ILE A 4 -1.69 -15.66 40.33
C ILE A 4 -0.78 -14.55 40.87
N GLY A 5 0.08 -14.01 39.98
CA GLY A 5 0.83 -12.80 40.21
C GLY A 5 0.18 -11.59 39.56
N VAL A 6 0.02 -10.49 40.30
CA VAL A 6 -0.48 -9.22 39.79
C VAL A 6 0.61 -8.16 39.81
N PHE A 7 0.85 -7.51 38.67
CA PHE A 7 1.91 -6.52 38.50
C PHE A 7 1.32 -5.22 37.99
N VAL A 8 1.35 -4.16 38.78
CA VAL A 8 0.76 -2.86 38.45
C VAL A 8 1.82 -1.90 37.97
N CYS A 9 1.65 -1.33 36.79
CA CYS A 9 2.60 -0.40 36.19
C CYS A 9 2.20 1.05 36.42
N HIS A 10 3.17 1.91 36.84
CA HIS A 10 2.94 3.35 36.91
C HIS A 10 2.89 3.99 35.50
N CYS A 11 3.57 3.41 34.52
CA CYS A 11 3.79 3.99 33.18
C CYS A 11 4.40 5.41 33.27
N GLY A 12 5.41 5.58 34.15
CA GLY A 12 5.87 6.89 34.56
C GLY A 12 4.79 7.62 35.36
N GLU A 13 4.20 8.64 34.78
CA GLU A 13 3.07 9.40 35.31
C GLU A 13 1.75 9.16 34.57
N ASN A 14 1.80 8.44 33.44
CA ASN A 14 0.61 8.26 32.60
C ASN A 14 -0.52 7.46 33.28
N ILE A 15 -0.19 6.61 34.25
CA ILE A 15 -1.17 5.87 35.04
C ILE A 15 -1.19 6.43 36.46
N SER A 16 -0.05 6.53 37.12
CA SER A 16 0.04 6.86 38.55
C SER A 16 -0.42 8.28 38.89
N ARG A 17 -0.50 9.18 37.92
CA ARG A 17 -1.06 10.53 38.12
C ARG A 17 -2.54 10.50 38.48
N THR A 18 -3.31 9.57 37.88
CA THR A 18 -4.77 9.51 38.03
C THR A 18 -5.21 8.25 38.76
N VAL A 19 -4.47 7.15 38.69
CA VAL A 19 -4.75 5.88 39.37
C VAL A 19 -3.79 5.69 40.54
N ASP A 20 -4.28 5.34 41.73
CA ASP A 20 -3.50 4.95 42.85
C ASP A 20 -3.02 3.50 42.69
N VAL A 21 -1.83 3.35 42.10
CA VAL A 21 -1.27 2.05 41.72
C VAL A 21 -0.91 1.18 42.94
N GLU A 22 -0.55 1.79 44.06
CA GLU A 22 -0.26 1.08 45.31
C GLU A 22 -1.55 0.50 45.91
N GLN A 23 -2.65 1.29 45.89
CA GLN A 23 -3.96 0.84 46.32
C GLN A 23 -4.47 -0.29 45.43
N VAL A 24 -4.29 -0.21 44.09
CA VAL A 24 -4.64 -1.28 43.14
C VAL A 24 -3.87 -2.56 43.49
N ALA A 25 -2.56 -2.49 43.72
CA ALA A 25 -1.74 -3.64 44.11
C ALA A 25 -2.16 -4.24 45.44
N ALA A 26 -2.44 -3.38 46.43
CA ALA A 26 -2.91 -3.82 47.76
C ALA A 26 -4.30 -4.48 47.70
N ALA A 27 -5.22 -3.96 46.87
CA ALA A 27 -6.53 -4.57 46.62
C ALA A 27 -6.37 -5.93 45.95
N ALA A 28 -5.54 -6.01 44.91
CA ALA A 28 -5.26 -7.25 44.17
C ALA A 28 -4.68 -8.35 45.08
N ALA A 29 -3.81 -8.00 46.02
CA ALA A 29 -3.22 -8.94 46.97
C ALA A 29 -4.24 -9.64 47.89
N ARG A 30 -5.44 -9.06 48.04
CA ARG A 30 -6.55 -9.61 48.86
C ARG A 30 -7.45 -10.55 48.09
N LEU A 31 -7.33 -10.58 46.76
CA LEU A 31 -8.17 -11.42 45.92
C LEU A 31 -7.81 -12.91 46.10
N SER A 32 -8.86 -13.74 46.15
CA SER A 32 -8.65 -15.17 46.24
C SER A 32 -7.84 -15.69 45.05
N GLY A 33 -6.81 -16.53 45.32
CA GLY A 33 -5.95 -17.08 44.29
C GLY A 33 -4.79 -16.18 43.85
N VAL A 34 -4.68 -14.95 44.36
CA VAL A 34 -3.50 -14.10 44.16
C VAL A 34 -2.46 -14.48 45.25
N ALA A 35 -1.28 -14.89 44.78
CA ALA A 35 -0.17 -15.29 45.63
C ALA A 35 0.89 -14.17 45.78
N TYR A 36 0.91 -13.21 44.88
CA TYR A 36 1.83 -12.08 44.89
C TYR A 36 1.21 -10.88 44.11
N ALA A 37 1.34 -9.71 44.67
CA ALA A 37 0.97 -8.47 44.02
C ALA A 37 2.00 -7.38 44.32
N THR A 38 2.35 -6.57 43.32
CA THR A 38 3.29 -5.46 43.46
C THR A 38 3.06 -4.43 42.38
N ASP A 39 3.54 -3.23 42.61
CA ASP A 39 3.62 -2.18 41.59
C ASP A 39 5.08 -1.91 41.20
N TYR A 40 5.28 -1.31 40.04
CA TYR A 40 6.59 -0.91 39.55
C TYR A 40 6.50 0.19 38.51
N LYS A 41 7.48 1.09 38.48
CA LYS A 41 7.45 2.29 37.64
C LYS A 41 7.34 2.02 36.16
N TYR A 42 8.01 1.01 35.62
CA TYR A 42 8.02 0.63 34.22
C TYR A 42 8.09 -0.90 34.07
N MET A 43 6.95 -1.57 34.16
CA MET A 43 6.89 -3.03 34.03
C MET A 43 7.41 -3.57 32.68
N CYS A 44 7.31 -2.79 31.60
CA CYS A 44 7.81 -3.18 30.26
C CYS A 44 9.35 -3.07 30.13
N SER A 45 10.06 -2.42 31.08
CA SER A 45 11.51 -2.33 31.08
C SER A 45 12.16 -3.66 31.49
N ASP A 46 13.46 -3.83 31.20
CA ASP A 46 14.20 -5.01 31.63
C ASP A 46 14.12 -5.28 33.13
N PRO A 47 14.29 -4.26 34.04
CA PRO A 47 14.09 -4.48 35.48
C PRO A 47 12.68 -4.93 35.82
N GLY A 48 11.62 -4.36 35.19
CA GLY A 48 10.24 -4.76 35.44
C GLY A 48 9.96 -6.20 34.97
N GLN A 49 10.43 -6.58 33.77
CA GLN A 49 10.33 -7.96 33.31
C GLN A 49 11.12 -8.95 34.17
N ASN A 50 12.30 -8.55 34.70
CA ASN A 50 13.10 -9.38 35.61
C ASN A 50 12.41 -9.54 36.97
N LEU A 51 11.73 -8.48 37.46
CA LEU A 51 10.88 -8.56 38.66
C LEU A 51 9.77 -9.61 38.47
N LEU A 52 9.08 -9.59 37.31
CA LEU A 52 8.07 -10.57 36.97
C LEU A 52 8.64 -12.01 36.95
N LYS A 53 9.77 -12.23 36.23
CA LYS A 53 10.43 -13.54 36.15
C LYS A 53 10.85 -14.09 37.49
N LYS A 54 11.42 -13.21 38.36
CA LYS A 54 11.83 -13.56 39.72
C LYS A 54 10.63 -13.96 40.58
N ALA A 55 9.56 -13.18 40.55
CA ALA A 55 8.32 -13.47 41.28
C ALA A 55 7.67 -14.78 40.85
N VAL A 56 7.67 -15.13 39.56
CA VAL A 56 7.19 -16.42 39.05
C VAL A 56 7.90 -17.58 39.73
N ALA A 57 9.23 -17.52 39.84
CA ALA A 57 10.02 -18.56 40.46
C ALA A 57 9.85 -18.62 42.00
N GLU A 58 9.95 -17.47 42.67
CA GLU A 58 9.91 -17.38 44.15
C GLU A 58 8.54 -17.74 44.70
N HIS A 59 7.47 -17.28 44.05
CA HIS A 59 6.11 -17.50 44.53
C HIS A 59 5.43 -18.67 43.83
N ARG A 60 6.12 -19.39 42.89
CA ARG A 60 5.57 -20.53 42.13
C ARG A 60 4.24 -20.16 41.47
N LEU A 61 4.25 -19.05 40.75
CA LEU A 61 3.03 -18.55 40.07
C LEU A 61 2.68 -19.45 38.91
N ASP A 62 1.37 -19.61 38.65
CA ASP A 62 0.82 -20.37 37.52
C ASP A 62 -0.01 -19.53 36.55
N GLY A 63 -0.26 -18.24 36.88
CA GLY A 63 -0.92 -17.25 36.04
C GLY A 63 -0.46 -15.84 36.37
N LEU A 64 -0.60 -14.93 35.43
CA LEU A 64 -0.15 -13.54 35.56
C LEU A 64 -1.22 -12.56 35.08
N VAL A 65 -1.38 -11.46 35.82
CA VAL A 65 -2.10 -10.26 35.38
C VAL A 65 -1.14 -9.07 35.43
N VAL A 66 -0.95 -8.40 34.30
CA VAL A 66 -0.14 -7.19 34.24
C VAL A 66 -1.06 -5.99 33.98
N ALA A 67 -1.31 -5.20 35.03
CA ALA A 67 -2.10 -3.98 34.96
C ALA A 67 -1.24 -2.83 34.45
N ALA A 68 -1.40 -2.44 33.18
CA ALA A 68 -0.54 -1.50 32.49
C ALA A 68 -1.26 -0.75 31.36
N CYS A 69 -0.52 -0.32 30.35
CA CYS A 69 -1.03 0.26 29.10
C CYS A 69 -1.70 -0.79 28.20
N SER A 70 -2.05 -0.37 26.98
CA SER A 70 -2.73 -1.21 25.99
C SER A 70 -2.02 -2.54 25.72
N PRO A 71 -2.75 -3.67 25.69
CA PRO A 71 -2.24 -4.96 25.23
C PRO A 71 -1.60 -4.91 23.83
N ARG A 72 -2.14 -4.08 22.93
CA ARG A 72 -1.58 -3.87 21.58
C ARG A 72 -0.10 -3.51 21.56
N MET A 73 0.41 -2.87 22.61
CA MET A 73 1.81 -2.44 22.69
C MET A 73 2.72 -3.50 23.31
N HIS A 74 2.29 -4.13 24.40
CA HIS A 74 3.18 -4.88 25.27
C HIS A 74 2.72 -6.30 25.62
N GLU A 75 1.62 -6.79 25.07
CA GLU A 75 1.16 -8.15 25.30
C GLU A 75 2.24 -9.18 24.92
N LYS A 76 2.88 -9.02 23.76
CA LYS A 76 3.99 -9.88 23.34
C LYS A 76 5.21 -9.79 24.29
N THR A 77 5.47 -8.61 24.83
CA THR A 77 6.56 -8.39 25.81
C THR A 77 6.32 -9.20 27.07
N PHE A 78 5.12 -9.11 27.64
CA PHE A 78 4.82 -9.80 28.91
C PHE A 78 4.58 -11.30 28.72
N ARG A 79 3.98 -11.73 27.61
CA ARG A 79 3.89 -13.14 27.23
C ARG A 79 5.28 -13.74 27.02
N GLY A 80 6.21 -13.01 26.40
CA GLY A 80 7.61 -13.42 26.26
C GLY A 80 8.34 -13.51 27.61
N ALA A 81 8.11 -12.57 28.54
CA ALA A 81 8.64 -12.63 29.87
C ALA A 81 8.09 -13.81 30.69
N ALA A 82 6.79 -14.10 30.58
CA ALA A 82 6.15 -15.28 31.16
C ALA A 82 6.75 -16.57 30.62
N GLN A 83 6.92 -16.68 29.32
CA GLN A 83 7.54 -17.83 28.65
C GLN A 83 9.00 -18.04 29.11
N ALA A 84 9.78 -16.93 29.18
CA ALA A 84 11.15 -16.99 29.68
C ALA A 84 11.24 -17.41 31.15
N ALA A 85 10.18 -17.23 31.95
CA ALA A 85 10.03 -17.71 33.33
C ALA A 85 9.48 -19.15 33.42
N GLY A 86 9.25 -19.84 32.29
CA GLY A 86 8.74 -21.22 32.22
C GLY A 86 7.23 -21.36 32.27
N LEU A 87 6.48 -20.26 32.19
CA LEU A 87 5.03 -20.29 32.07
C LEU A 87 4.56 -20.42 30.60
N ASN A 88 3.36 -20.96 30.42
CA ASN A 88 2.70 -20.83 29.13
C ASN A 88 2.33 -19.36 28.86
N PRO A 89 2.66 -18.77 27.71
CA PRO A 89 2.44 -17.33 27.45
C PRO A 89 0.96 -16.92 27.52
N PHE A 90 0.02 -17.84 27.33
CA PHE A 90 -1.42 -17.58 27.30
C PHE A 90 -2.10 -17.64 28.67
N VAL A 91 -1.33 -17.87 29.76
CA VAL A 91 -1.80 -17.63 31.13
C VAL A 91 -1.37 -16.25 31.65
N CYS A 92 -0.85 -15.37 30.78
CA CYS A 92 -0.50 -13.99 31.08
C CYS A 92 -1.49 -13.06 30.38
N GLU A 93 -2.25 -12.29 31.15
CA GLU A 93 -3.24 -11.32 30.67
C GLU A 93 -2.83 -9.89 31.03
N MET A 94 -3.25 -8.93 30.21
CA MET A 94 -3.01 -7.51 30.47
C MET A 94 -4.31 -6.78 30.83
N ALA A 95 -4.31 -6.13 32.02
CA ALA A 95 -5.34 -5.18 32.43
C ALA A 95 -5.01 -3.79 31.87
N ASN A 96 -5.82 -3.28 30.96
CA ASN A 96 -5.62 -1.94 30.42
C ASN A 96 -6.15 -0.86 31.39
N ILE A 97 -5.29 -0.37 32.27
CA ILE A 97 -5.61 0.67 33.25
C ILE A 97 -5.10 2.07 32.83
N ARG A 98 -4.54 2.20 31.61
CA ARG A 98 -4.17 3.48 31.04
C ARG A 98 -5.29 4.04 30.15
N GLU A 99 -5.54 3.42 29.01
CA GLU A 99 -6.53 3.88 28.06
C GLU A 99 -7.98 3.72 28.58
N HIS A 100 -8.24 2.71 29.44
CA HIS A 100 -9.57 2.48 29.99
C HIS A 100 -9.82 3.15 31.35
N CYS A 101 -8.78 3.66 32.02
CA CYS A 101 -8.89 4.31 33.33
C CYS A 101 -8.24 5.69 33.33
N SER A 102 -6.90 5.77 33.41
CA SER A 102 -6.20 7.03 33.67
C SER A 102 -6.37 8.10 32.60
N TRP A 103 -6.64 7.72 31.35
CA TRP A 103 -6.85 8.67 30.26
C TRP A 103 -8.31 9.10 30.04
N VAL A 104 -9.26 8.45 30.69
CA VAL A 104 -10.71 8.69 30.51
C VAL A 104 -11.41 9.11 31.80
N HIS A 105 -10.67 9.26 32.91
CA HIS A 105 -11.16 9.76 34.19
C HIS A 105 -10.26 10.90 34.67
N GLU A 106 -10.87 11.89 35.27
CA GLU A 106 -10.16 13.00 35.95
C GLU A 106 -10.09 12.77 37.45
N ASP A 107 -11.11 12.13 38.01
CA ASP A 107 -11.17 11.78 39.44
C ASP A 107 -10.32 10.54 39.74
N ARG A 108 -9.47 10.67 40.77
CA ARG A 108 -8.48 9.63 41.14
C ARG A 108 -9.16 8.42 41.78
N ASP A 109 -10.17 8.65 42.59
CA ASP A 109 -10.83 7.58 43.33
C ASP A 109 -11.70 6.74 42.37
N GLU A 110 -12.42 7.37 41.46
CA GLU A 110 -13.18 6.69 40.41
C GLU A 110 -12.25 5.88 39.48
N ALA A 111 -11.14 6.48 39.03
CA ALA A 111 -10.16 5.81 38.19
C ALA A 111 -9.52 4.61 38.90
N THR A 112 -9.20 4.76 40.21
CA THR A 112 -8.60 3.69 41.02
C THR A 112 -9.59 2.55 41.23
N THR A 113 -10.85 2.86 41.56
CA THR A 113 -11.93 1.86 41.71
C THR A 113 -12.09 1.05 40.42
N LYS A 114 -12.22 1.72 39.29
CA LYS A 114 -12.31 1.06 37.98
C LYS A 114 -11.08 0.22 37.65
N ALA A 115 -9.89 0.66 38.01
CA ALA A 115 -8.67 -0.11 37.80
C ALA A 115 -8.68 -1.39 38.64
N ILE A 116 -9.16 -1.33 39.89
CA ILE A 116 -9.35 -2.50 40.76
C ILE A 116 -10.35 -3.48 40.15
N ASP A 117 -11.48 -2.98 39.63
CA ASP A 117 -12.51 -3.82 38.99
C ASP A 117 -11.93 -4.54 37.77
N ILE A 118 -11.22 -3.83 36.87
CA ILE A 118 -10.59 -4.45 35.70
C ILE A 118 -9.55 -5.51 36.11
N VAL A 119 -8.75 -5.26 37.15
CA VAL A 119 -7.78 -6.24 37.66
C VAL A 119 -8.50 -7.46 38.24
N THR A 120 -9.57 -7.25 38.98
CA THR A 120 -10.38 -8.32 39.59
C THR A 120 -10.99 -9.22 38.51
N MET A 121 -11.62 -8.62 37.50
CA MET A 121 -12.15 -9.35 36.33
C MET A 121 -11.08 -10.23 35.67
N LEU A 122 -9.87 -9.71 35.45
CA LEU A 122 -8.82 -10.46 34.80
C LEU A 122 -8.17 -11.52 35.69
N VAL A 123 -8.13 -11.31 37.01
CA VAL A 123 -7.73 -12.36 37.96
C VAL A 123 -8.71 -13.54 37.87
N GLU A 124 -10.02 -13.30 37.86
CA GLU A 124 -11.02 -14.38 37.72
C GLU A 124 -10.95 -15.09 36.37
N ARG A 125 -10.68 -14.33 35.30
CA ARG A 125 -10.43 -14.91 33.97
C ARG A 125 -9.20 -15.80 33.96
N VAL A 126 -8.07 -15.33 34.49
CA VAL A 126 -6.80 -16.10 34.50
C VAL A 126 -6.93 -17.42 35.24
N LYS A 127 -7.78 -17.50 36.29
CA LYS A 127 -8.13 -18.78 36.96
C LYS A 127 -8.72 -19.82 36.02
N LYS A 128 -9.38 -19.36 34.93
CA LYS A 128 -10.04 -20.19 33.91
C LYS A 128 -9.21 -20.36 32.63
N ASN A 129 -8.05 -19.68 32.55
CA ASN A 129 -7.20 -19.78 31.36
C ASN A 129 -6.58 -21.17 31.24
N LYS A 130 -6.57 -21.69 30.02
CA LYS A 130 -5.95 -22.96 29.67
C LYS A 130 -4.60 -22.69 28.99
N LYS A 131 -3.67 -23.62 29.13
CA LYS A 131 -2.40 -23.59 28.39
C LYS A 131 -2.69 -23.84 26.93
N LEU A 132 -2.54 -22.81 26.10
CA LEU A 132 -2.72 -22.92 24.66
C LEU A 132 -1.37 -23.16 23.98
N VAL A 133 -1.40 -23.90 22.87
CA VAL A 133 -0.20 -24.19 22.08
C VAL A 133 -0.29 -23.40 20.78
N PRO A 134 0.74 -22.62 20.40
CA PRO A 134 0.77 -21.93 19.13
C PRO A 134 0.47 -22.87 17.95
N ILE A 135 -0.25 -22.38 16.97
CA ILE A 135 -0.59 -23.13 15.76
C ILE A 135 0.53 -22.88 14.75
N THR A 136 1.15 -23.92 14.23
CA THR A 136 2.13 -23.81 13.17
C THR A 136 1.47 -24.05 11.81
N VAL A 137 1.77 -23.19 10.85
CA VAL A 137 1.34 -23.35 9.45
C VAL A 137 2.55 -23.24 8.53
N PRO A 138 2.63 -24.05 7.48
CA PRO A 138 3.71 -23.96 6.51
C PRO A 138 3.70 -22.61 5.79
N ILE A 139 4.83 -22.22 5.21
CA ILE A 139 4.97 -20.97 4.46
C ILE A 139 5.31 -21.30 3.00
N THR A 140 4.49 -20.83 2.09
CA THR A 140 4.80 -20.81 0.66
C THR A 140 5.86 -19.73 0.40
N LYS A 141 7.09 -20.13 0.05
CA LYS A 141 8.23 -19.22 -0.14
C LYS A 141 8.25 -18.59 -1.53
N ARG A 142 7.12 -18.13 -1.97
CA ARG A 142 6.89 -17.36 -3.20
C ARG A 142 6.14 -16.10 -2.85
N SER A 143 6.53 -14.95 -3.41
CA SER A 143 5.84 -13.67 -3.22
C SER A 143 5.08 -13.24 -4.46
N LEU A 144 4.03 -12.45 -4.26
CA LEU A 144 3.37 -11.68 -5.30
C LEU A 144 3.80 -10.22 -5.18
N VAL A 145 4.15 -9.59 -6.29
CA VAL A 145 4.37 -8.15 -6.40
C VAL A 145 3.35 -7.58 -7.38
N ILE A 146 2.53 -6.61 -6.94
CA ILE A 146 1.47 -5.99 -7.74
C ILE A 146 1.92 -4.61 -8.19
N GLY A 147 2.19 -4.46 -9.49
CA GLY A 147 2.66 -3.24 -10.14
C GLY A 147 4.13 -3.36 -10.56
N GLY A 148 4.38 -3.16 -11.86
CA GLY A 148 5.70 -3.23 -12.50
C GLY A 148 6.38 -1.87 -12.70
N GLY A 149 6.10 -0.87 -11.84
CA GLY A 149 6.87 0.37 -11.75
C GLY A 149 8.17 0.17 -10.97
N ILE A 150 8.96 1.25 -10.76
CA ILE A 150 10.26 1.17 -10.07
C ILE A 150 10.18 0.52 -8.70
N ALA A 151 9.09 0.76 -7.94
CA ALA A 151 8.88 0.12 -6.63
C ALA A 151 8.75 -1.40 -6.73
N GLY A 152 7.90 -1.87 -7.66
CA GLY A 152 7.69 -3.30 -7.85
C GLY A 152 8.89 -4.02 -8.47
N ILE A 153 9.55 -3.38 -9.43
CA ILE A 153 10.81 -3.88 -10.02
C ILE A 153 11.87 -4.05 -8.94
N GLN A 154 12.10 -3.03 -8.11
CA GLN A 154 13.10 -3.11 -7.04
C GLN A 154 12.74 -4.20 -6.02
N ALA A 155 11.49 -4.23 -5.53
CA ALA A 155 11.07 -5.25 -4.58
C ALA A 155 11.17 -6.67 -5.15
N ALA A 156 10.81 -6.85 -6.44
CA ALA A 156 10.90 -8.16 -7.10
C ALA A 156 12.35 -8.63 -7.24
N LEU A 157 13.27 -7.75 -7.64
CA LEU A 157 14.70 -8.08 -7.75
C LEU A 157 15.29 -8.40 -6.38
N ASP A 158 15.08 -7.57 -5.36
CA ASP A 158 15.62 -7.80 -4.02
C ASP A 158 15.17 -9.16 -3.43
N ILE A 159 13.92 -9.54 -3.65
CA ILE A 159 13.38 -10.84 -3.18
C ILE A 159 13.95 -12.00 -4.01
N ALA A 160 14.05 -11.83 -5.32
CA ALA A 160 14.52 -12.86 -6.24
C ALA A 160 16.02 -13.12 -6.12
N ASP A 161 16.83 -12.08 -5.95
CA ASP A 161 18.28 -12.16 -5.67
C ASP A 161 18.58 -12.86 -4.34
N ALA A 162 17.66 -12.75 -3.36
CA ALA A 162 17.72 -13.51 -2.12
C ALA A 162 17.33 -14.99 -2.28
N GLY A 163 17.05 -15.47 -3.50
CA GLY A 163 16.75 -16.85 -3.83
C GLY A 163 15.29 -17.27 -3.67
N HIS A 164 14.35 -16.33 -3.59
CA HIS A 164 12.92 -16.62 -3.46
C HIS A 164 12.16 -16.37 -4.77
N GLU A 165 11.16 -17.20 -5.05
CA GLU A 165 10.30 -17.02 -6.22
C GLU A 165 9.40 -15.78 -6.08
N VAL A 166 9.24 -15.05 -7.20
CA VAL A 166 8.39 -13.87 -7.30
C VAL A 166 7.46 -13.98 -8.49
N VAL A 167 6.19 -13.69 -8.28
CA VAL A 167 5.22 -13.41 -9.35
C VAL A 167 5.04 -11.91 -9.42
N LEU A 168 5.44 -11.28 -10.51
CA LEU A 168 5.26 -9.84 -10.75
C LEU A 168 4.10 -9.63 -11.73
N VAL A 169 3.07 -8.92 -11.29
CA VAL A 169 1.86 -8.64 -12.08
C VAL A 169 1.80 -7.16 -12.43
N GLU A 170 1.71 -6.84 -13.73
CA GLU A 170 1.57 -5.49 -14.25
C GLU A 170 0.35 -5.38 -15.17
N ARG A 171 -0.49 -4.37 -14.96
CA ARG A 171 -1.72 -4.17 -15.76
C ARG A 171 -1.48 -3.64 -17.16
N GLU A 172 -0.37 -2.90 -17.34
CA GLU A 172 0.02 -2.36 -18.64
C GLU A 172 0.75 -3.44 -19.48
N PRO A 173 0.83 -3.26 -20.80
CA PRO A 173 1.53 -4.20 -21.67
C PRO A 173 3.03 -4.32 -21.42
N SER A 174 3.63 -3.39 -20.69
CA SER A 174 5.05 -3.36 -20.31
C SER A 174 5.21 -2.91 -18.86
N ILE A 175 6.28 -3.38 -18.21
CA ILE A 175 6.75 -2.81 -16.95
C ILE A 175 7.47 -1.47 -17.18
N GLY A 176 7.76 -0.71 -16.12
CA GLY A 176 8.47 0.59 -16.14
C GLY A 176 7.70 1.70 -15.46
N GLY A 177 6.36 1.68 -15.50
CA GLY A 177 5.50 2.67 -14.85
C GLY A 177 5.79 4.11 -15.30
N HIS A 178 5.52 5.09 -14.42
CA HIS A 178 5.77 6.50 -14.74
C HIS A 178 7.25 6.84 -14.94
N MET A 179 8.18 6.11 -14.31
CA MET A 179 9.60 6.38 -14.51
C MET A 179 10.01 6.15 -15.96
N ALA A 180 9.39 5.22 -16.69
CA ALA A 180 9.62 5.01 -18.11
C ALA A 180 9.16 6.19 -18.98
N GLN A 181 8.28 7.06 -18.48
CA GLN A 181 7.79 8.25 -19.17
C GLN A 181 8.65 9.49 -18.95
N LEU A 182 9.56 9.48 -17.94
CA LEU A 182 10.43 10.62 -17.63
C LEU A 182 11.59 10.73 -18.61
N SER A 183 12.10 11.95 -18.80
CA SER A 183 13.36 12.25 -19.49
C SER A 183 14.53 11.97 -18.57
N GLU A 184 14.62 12.74 -17.50
CA GLU A 184 15.67 12.66 -16.48
C GLU A 184 15.05 12.62 -15.08
N THR A 185 15.86 12.29 -14.05
CA THR A 185 15.42 12.21 -12.67
C THR A 185 16.18 13.20 -11.79
N PHE A 186 15.48 13.81 -10.82
CA PHE A 186 16.14 14.63 -9.81
C PHE A 186 16.66 13.76 -8.65
N PRO A 187 17.66 14.18 -7.87
CA PRO A 187 18.40 15.45 -7.96
C PRO A 187 19.65 15.37 -8.84
N THR A 188 19.88 14.31 -9.57
CA THR A 188 21.14 14.01 -10.27
C THR A 188 21.11 14.28 -11.78
N LEU A 189 19.93 14.49 -12.36
CA LEU A 189 19.68 14.62 -13.80
C LEU A 189 20.12 13.38 -14.61
N ASP A 190 20.05 12.21 -13.99
CA ASP A 190 20.29 10.96 -14.70
C ASP A 190 19.17 10.66 -15.69
N CYS A 191 19.54 10.12 -16.84
CA CYS A 191 18.60 9.62 -17.84
C CYS A 191 17.73 8.51 -17.25
N SER A 192 16.44 8.71 -17.22
CA SER A 192 15.48 7.77 -16.63
C SER A 192 15.50 6.40 -17.29
N GLN A 193 15.55 6.35 -18.62
CA GLN A 193 15.60 5.09 -19.37
C GLN A 193 16.92 4.34 -19.17
N CYS A 194 18.03 5.06 -19.02
CA CYS A 194 19.36 4.46 -18.81
C CYS A 194 19.44 3.72 -17.47
N ILE A 195 18.70 4.20 -16.45
CA ILE A 195 18.62 3.55 -15.14
C ILE A 195 17.58 2.42 -15.14
N MET A 196 16.42 2.68 -15.75
CA MET A 196 15.26 1.76 -15.66
C MET A 196 15.39 0.55 -16.57
N THR A 197 15.88 0.73 -17.81
CA THR A 197 15.93 -0.35 -18.81
C THR A 197 16.73 -1.57 -18.34
N PRO A 198 17.94 -1.43 -17.76
CA PRO A 198 18.67 -2.58 -17.25
C PRO A 198 17.86 -3.37 -16.21
N LYS A 199 17.26 -2.66 -15.24
CA LYS A 199 16.41 -3.31 -14.20
C LYS A 199 15.19 -4.02 -14.78
N MET A 200 14.57 -3.48 -15.83
CA MET A 200 13.45 -4.12 -16.53
C MET A 200 13.90 -5.41 -17.23
N VAL A 201 15.08 -5.38 -17.85
CA VAL A 201 15.69 -6.55 -18.50
C VAL A 201 16.09 -7.60 -17.46
N ASP A 202 16.66 -7.18 -16.33
CA ASP A 202 16.99 -8.08 -15.23
C ASP A 202 15.74 -8.81 -14.73
N VAL A 203 14.62 -8.11 -14.50
CA VAL A 203 13.33 -8.70 -14.12
C VAL A 203 12.87 -9.75 -15.14
N ALA A 204 12.96 -9.44 -16.44
CA ALA A 204 12.49 -10.34 -17.49
C ALA A 204 13.31 -11.61 -17.62
N ASN A 205 14.61 -11.56 -17.29
CA ASN A 205 15.55 -12.67 -17.44
C ASN A 205 15.86 -13.38 -16.12
N HIS A 206 15.36 -12.89 -14.99
CA HIS A 206 15.66 -13.46 -13.68
C HIS A 206 14.98 -14.83 -13.51
N PRO A 207 15.72 -15.91 -13.18
CA PRO A 207 15.16 -17.28 -13.11
C PRO A 207 14.09 -17.44 -12.04
N ASN A 208 14.11 -16.61 -10.99
CA ASN A 208 13.15 -16.65 -9.89
C ASN A 208 11.97 -15.67 -10.07
N ILE A 209 11.90 -14.92 -11.19
CA ILE A 209 10.80 -13.98 -11.43
C ILE A 209 9.90 -14.50 -12.56
N ARG A 210 8.62 -14.67 -12.26
CA ARG A 210 7.57 -14.90 -13.26
C ARG A 210 6.85 -13.59 -13.52
N LEU A 211 6.99 -13.05 -14.71
CA LEU A 211 6.42 -11.77 -15.11
C LEU A 211 5.10 -11.96 -15.86
N TYR A 212 4.02 -11.39 -15.33
CA TYR A 212 2.72 -11.28 -15.98
C TYR A 212 2.44 -9.82 -16.30
N THR A 213 2.66 -9.40 -17.52
CA THR A 213 2.24 -8.09 -18.05
C THR A 213 0.86 -8.19 -18.70
N TYR A 214 0.17 -7.04 -18.84
CA TYR A 214 -1.20 -6.95 -19.32
C TYR A 214 -2.16 -7.82 -18.50
N SER A 215 -1.96 -7.79 -17.17
CA SER A 215 -2.60 -8.71 -16.22
C SER A 215 -3.09 -7.96 -14.97
N GLU A 216 -4.18 -8.40 -14.40
CA GLU A 216 -4.83 -7.80 -13.23
C GLU A 216 -5.16 -8.83 -12.16
N ILE A 217 -5.22 -8.41 -10.90
CA ILE A 217 -5.66 -9.25 -9.79
C ILE A 217 -7.17 -9.40 -9.84
N GLU A 218 -7.65 -10.61 -9.98
CA GLU A 218 -9.08 -10.94 -9.98
C GLU A 218 -9.60 -11.21 -8.58
N GLU A 219 -8.94 -12.10 -7.84
CA GLU A 219 -9.34 -12.54 -6.52
C GLU A 219 -8.12 -12.85 -5.65
N VAL A 220 -8.25 -12.61 -4.34
CA VAL A 220 -7.26 -13.00 -3.33
C VAL A 220 -7.99 -13.66 -2.17
N SER A 221 -7.51 -14.84 -1.76
CA SER A 221 -8.00 -15.57 -0.61
C SER A 221 -6.84 -16.12 0.23
N GLY A 222 -7.13 -16.72 1.38
CA GLY A 222 -6.11 -17.27 2.25
C GLY A 222 -5.59 -16.30 3.30
N TYR A 223 -4.35 -16.51 3.76
CA TYR A 223 -3.76 -15.79 4.89
C TYR A 223 -2.23 -15.73 4.75
N ILE A 224 -1.58 -14.96 5.63
CA ILE A 224 -0.11 -14.83 5.66
C ILE A 224 0.58 -16.21 5.61
N GLY A 225 1.50 -16.35 4.69
CA GLY A 225 2.18 -17.60 4.39
C GLY A 225 1.48 -18.48 3.36
N ASN A 226 0.17 -18.30 3.12
CA ASN A 226 -0.65 -19.19 2.27
C ASN A 226 -1.81 -18.45 1.59
N PHE A 227 -1.51 -17.43 0.80
CA PHE A 227 -2.49 -16.78 -0.06
C PHE A 227 -2.68 -17.58 -1.36
N GLN A 228 -3.90 -17.54 -1.88
CA GLN A 228 -4.25 -17.97 -3.24
C GLN A 228 -4.68 -16.74 -4.02
N VAL A 229 -3.95 -16.43 -5.09
CA VAL A 229 -4.20 -15.24 -5.90
C VAL A 229 -4.57 -15.65 -7.32
N THR A 230 -5.75 -15.25 -7.76
CA THR A 230 -6.18 -15.43 -9.15
C THR A 230 -5.82 -14.17 -9.94
N VAL A 231 -5.02 -14.36 -10.97
CA VAL A 231 -4.56 -13.34 -11.91
C VAL A 231 -5.31 -13.52 -13.22
N ARG A 232 -5.95 -12.46 -13.72
CA ARG A 232 -6.50 -12.38 -15.07
C ARG A 232 -5.42 -11.87 -16.02
N ARG A 233 -4.92 -12.73 -16.89
CA ARG A 233 -4.04 -12.35 -17.99
C ARG A 233 -4.89 -12.00 -19.22
N LYS A 234 -4.90 -10.73 -19.60
CA LYS A 234 -5.69 -10.24 -20.75
C LYS A 234 -5.09 -10.73 -22.07
N ALA A 235 -5.96 -11.00 -22.99
CA ALA A 235 -5.57 -11.44 -24.33
C ALA A 235 -4.83 -10.33 -25.09
N ARG A 236 -3.53 -10.49 -25.25
CA ARG A 236 -2.64 -9.59 -25.99
C ARG A 236 -2.90 -9.65 -27.51
N SER A 237 -3.51 -10.75 -27.99
CA SER A 237 -3.70 -11.13 -29.39
C SER A 237 -2.38 -11.28 -30.17
N VAL A 238 -1.28 -11.47 -29.45
CA VAL A 238 0.06 -11.78 -29.96
C VAL A 238 0.68 -12.81 -29.02
N ASP A 239 1.12 -13.94 -29.59
CA ASP A 239 1.82 -14.99 -28.88
C ASP A 239 3.25 -14.51 -28.52
N MET A 240 3.53 -14.44 -27.21
CA MET A 240 4.80 -13.90 -26.70
C MET A 240 5.98 -14.83 -26.95
N GLU A 241 5.76 -16.15 -27.07
CA GLU A 241 6.82 -17.12 -27.31
C GLU A 241 7.25 -17.12 -28.78
N LYS A 242 6.31 -16.86 -29.70
CA LYS A 242 6.59 -16.79 -31.15
C LYS A 242 7.06 -15.41 -31.60
N CYS A 243 6.71 -14.36 -30.86
CA CYS A 243 7.00 -12.98 -31.28
C CYS A 243 8.50 -12.66 -31.13
N THR A 244 9.13 -12.23 -32.21
CA THR A 244 10.56 -11.81 -32.22
C THR A 244 10.75 -10.30 -31.97
N GLY A 245 9.69 -9.53 -31.76
CA GLY A 245 9.77 -8.06 -31.57
C GLY A 245 10.19 -7.27 -32.82
N CYS A 246 10.10 -7.84 -34.01
CA CYS A 246 10.61 -7.23 -35.26
C CYS A 246 9.87 -5.96 -35.73
N GLY A 247 8.70 -5.62 -35.16
CA GLY A 247 7.95 -4.40 -35.44
C GLY A 247 7.23 -4.33 -36.79
N VAL A 248 7.35 -5.32 -37.69
CA VAL A 248 6.74 -5.30 -39.05
C VAL A 248 5.21 -5.13 -38.97
N CYS A 249 4.55 -5.80 -38.02
CA CYS A 249 3.10 -5.71 -37.83
C CYS A 249 2.65 -4.28 -37.46
N MET A 250 3.42 -3.56 -36.64
CA MET A 250 3.16 -2.16 -36.29
C MET A 250 3.36 -1.23 -37.50
N ALA A 251 4.46 -1.40 -38.23
CA ALA A 251 4.78 -0.59 -39.40
C ALA A 251 3.73 -0.73 -40.52
N LYS A 252 3.16 -1.92 -40.71
CA LYS A 252 2.18 -2.24 -41.74
C LYS A 252 0.72 -2.08 -41.33
N CYS A 253 0.43 -1.81 -40.02
CA CYS A 253 -0.93 -1.58 -39.56
C CYS A 253 -1.57 -0.38 -40.29
N PRO A 254 -2.75 -0.53 -40.90
CA PRO A 254 -3.42 0.59 -41.57
C PRO A 254 -4.03 1.60 -40.59
N GLN A 255 -4.41 1.16 -39.38
CA GLN A 255 -4.97 2.02 -38.35
C GLN A 255 -3.84 2.64 -37.50
N LYS A 256 -3.45 3.88 -37.86
CA LYS A 256 -2.30 4.59 -37.25
C LYS A 256 -2.68 5.91 -36.57
N LYS A 257 -3.96 6.21 -36.47
CA LYS A 257 -4.48 7.49 -35.97
C LYS A 257 -5.10 7.32 -34.57
N ILE A 258 -4.45 6.53 -33.70
CA ILE A 258 -4.89 6.33 -32.32
C ILE A 258 -3.97 7.18 -31.43
N PRO A 259 -4.52 8.07 -30.59
CA PRO A 259 -3.69 8.85 -29.66
C PRO A 259 -2.83 7.95 -28.80
N ASN A 260 -1.55 8.26 -28.65
CA ASN A 260 -0.63 7.49 -27.83
C ASN A 260 -0.71 7.93 -26.36
N SER A 261 -1.41 7.16 -25.53
CA SER A 261 -1.58 7.43 -24.12
C SER A 261 -0.26 7.46 -23.33
N PHE A 262 0.75 6.67 -23.74
CA PHE A 262 2.07 6.69 -23.15
C PHE A 262 2.76 8.06 -23.32
N ASP A 263 2.57 8.69 -24.47
CA ASP A 263 3.07 10.04 -24.78
C ASP A 263 2.06 11.15 -24.41
N LYS A 264 1.13 10.89 -23.53
CA LYS A 264 0.10 11.88 -23.12
C LYS A 264 -0.69 12.44 -24.32
N ASN A 265 -0.94 11.59 -25.31
CA ASN A 265 -1.65 11.89 -26.55
C ASN A 265 -0.95 12.91 -27.48
N LEU A 266 0.30 13.24 -27.26
CA LEU A 266 1.10 14.12 -28.13
C LEU A 266 1.41 13.48 -29.49
N GLY A 267 1.44 12.15 -29.55
CA GLY A 267 1.72 11.39 -30.77
C GLY A 267 0.58 10.42 -31.10
N MET A 268 0.69 9.82 -32.28
CA MET A 268 -0.25 8.81 -32.75
C MET A 268 0.43 7.44 -32.81
N ARG A 269 -0.31 6.38 -32.52
CA ARG A 269 0.15 4.99 -32.59
C ARG A 269 -0.74 4.11 -33.47
N PRO A 270 -0.23 2.98 -33.97
CA PRO A 270 -1.05 1.97 -34.60
C PRO A 270 -1.90 1.18 -33.59
N ALA A 271 -2.91 0.45 -34.08
CA ALA A 271 -3.76 -0.41 -33.26
C ALA A 271 -3.02 -1.62 -32.70
N ILE A 272 -1.99 -2.11 -33.37
CA ILE A 272 -1.02 -3.08 -32.82
C ILE A 272 0.25 -2.32 -32.47
N TYR A 273 0.67 -2.33 -31.19
CA TYR A 273 1.71 -1.43 -30.70
C TYR A 273 2.51 -2.00 -29.53
N VAL A 274 3.69 -1.46 -29.37
CA VAL A 274 4.50 -1.54 -28.14
C VAL A 274 4.46 -0.14 -27.50
N PRO A 275 4.27 -0.01 -26.19
CA PRO A 275 4.07 1.30 -25.55
C PRO A 275 5.22 2.30 -25.76
N PHE A 276 6.46 1.83 -25.71
CA PHE A 276 7.68 2.61 -25.92
C PHE A 276 8.83 1.70 -26.39
N PRO A 277 9.90 2.24 -26.99
CA PRO A 277 10.94 1.43 -27.63
C PRO A 277 11.65 0.43 -26.72
N GLN A 278 11.86 0.78 -25.44
CA GLN A 278 12.53 -0.05 -24.44
C GLN A 278 11.56 -0.94 -23.64
N ALA A 279 10.34 -1.10 -24.10
CA ALA A 279 9.31 -1.89 -23.38
C ALA A 279 9.76 -3.32 -23.09
N VAL A 280 9.40 -3.81 -21.91
CA VAL A 280 9.64 -5.19 -21.47
C VAL A 280 8.32 -5.80 -21.00
N PRO A 281 7.85 -6.86 -21.68
CA PRO A 281 8.37 -7.49 -22.89
C PRO A 281 8.23 -6.60 -24.14
N ASN A 282 9.13 -6.75 -25.08
CA ASN A 282 9.06 -6.07 -26.39
C ASN A 282 8.13 -6.83 -27.36
N THR A 283 6.98 -7.25 -26.88
CA THR A 283 5.94 -7.92 -27.66
C THR A 283 4.75 -6.98 -27.82
N PRO A 284 4.30 -6.72 -29.05
CA PRO A 284 3.15 -5.85 -29.28
C PRO A 284 1.87 -6.37 -28.62
N VAL A 285 0.95 -5.47 -28.36
CA VAL A 285 -0.43 -5.75 -27.98
C VAL A 285 -1.39 -5.16 -29.02
N ILE A 286 -2.53 -5.79 -29.24
CA ILE A 286 -3.58 -5.24 -30.09
C ILE A 286 -4.62 -4.53 -29.23
N ASP A 287 -4.80 -3.25 -29.50
CA ASP A 287 -5.89 -2.43 -28.97
C ASP A 287 -7.19 -2.88 -29.65
N ARG A 288 -7.94 -3.78 -28.99
CA ARG A 288 -9.13 -4.40 -29.57
C ARG A 288 -10.24 -3.40 -29.83
N GLU A 289 -10.35 -2.34 -29.05
CA GLU A 289 -11.39 -1.32 -29.20
C GLU A 289 -11.20 -0.49 -30.47
N ASN A 290 -9.95 -0.22 -30.83
CA ASN A 290 -9.60 0.61 -31.98
C ASN A 290 -9.10 -0.21 -33.19
N CYS A 291 -8.98 -1.53 -33.07
CA CYS A 291 -8.51 -2.39 -34.17
C CYS A 291 -9.63 -2.69 -35.16
N THR A 292 -9.43 -2.38 -36.44
CA THR A 292 -10.39 -2.63 -37.51
C THR A 292 -10.79 -4.11 -37.65
N TYR A 293 -9.91 -5.06 -37.33
CA TYR A 293 -10.27 -6.48 -37.27
C TYR A 293 -11.33 -6.76 -36.20
N PHE A 294 -11.12 -6.31 -34.98
CA PHE A 294 -12.06 -6.57 -33.88
C PHE A 294 -13.37 -5.76 -34.00
N THR A 295 -13.32 -4.57 -34.60
CA THR A 295 -14.52 -3.71 -34.74
C THR A 295 -15.35 -4.04 -35.95
N SER A 296 -14.77 -4.55 -37.05
CA SER A 296 -15.49 -4.76 -38.33
C SER A 296 -15.24 -6.10 -39.01
N GLY A 297 -14.29 -6.90 -38.53
CA GLY A 297 -13.89 -8.16 -39.15
C GLY A 297 -13.15 -8.06 -40.50
N LYS A 298 -12.88 -6.83 -40.97
CA LYS A 298 -12.42 -6.59 -42.38
C LYS A 298 -10.91 -6.37 -42.51
N CYS A 299 -10.11 -6.60 -41.47
CA CYS A 299 -8.68 -6.45 -41.53
C CYS A 299 -7.98 -7.76 -41.11
N GLY A 300 -6.71 -7.90 -41.38
CA GLY A 300 -5.89 -9.09 -41.03
C GLY A 300 -4.45 -8.87 -41.44
N VAL A 301 -4.07 -7.60 -41.69
CA VAL A 301 -2.75 -7.23 -42.22
C VAL A 301 -1.63 -7.68 -41.31
N CYS A 302 -1.71 -7.39 -40.00
CA CYS A 302 -0.66 -7.74 -39.02
C CYS A 302 -0.43 -9.26 -38.95
N GLN A 303 -1.48 -10.09 -39.07
CA GLN A 303 -1.37 -11.55 -39.12
C GLN A 303 -0.66 -12.02 -40.39
N LYS A 304 -1.06 -11.44 -41.54
CA LYS A 304 -0.48 -11.83 -42.86
C LYS A 304 0.99 -11.48 -43.01
N VAL A 305 1.46 -10.39 -42.37
CA VAL A 305 2.85 -9.93 -42.49
C VAL A 305 3.72 -10.48 -41.34
N CYS A 306 3.15 -11.22 -40.41
CA CYS A 306 3.91 -11.79 -39.27
C CYS A 306 4.62 -13.08 -39.73
N GLY A 307 5.93 -13.01 -40.01
CA GLY A 307 6.73 -14.16 -40.39
C GLY A 307 6.69 -15.31 -39.38
N PRO A 308 6.85 -15.06 -38.07
CA PRO A 308 6.75 -16.08 -37.04
C PRO A 308 5.33 -16.59 -36.77
N GLY A 309 4.29 -15.98 -37.34
CA GLY A 309 2.88 -16.36 -37.10
C GLY A 309 2.42 -16.10 -35.67
N ALA A 310 2.95 -15.08 -35.01
CA ALA A 310 2.67 -14.79 -33.61
C ALA A 310 1.31 -14.08 -33.37
N VAL A 311 0.68 -13.50 -34.40
CA VAL A 311 -0.60 -12.80 -34.25
C VAL A 311 -1.75 -13.79 -34.21
N ASP A 312 -2.48 -13.79 -33.08
CA ASP A 312 -3.62 -14.68 -32.84
C ASP A 312 -4.83 -13.88 -32.34
N TYR A 313 -5.81 -13.67 -33.22
CA TYR A 313 -7.04 -12.95 -32.88
C TYR A 313 -8.02 -13.77 -32.02
N THR A 314 -7.81 -15.09 -31.91
CA THR A 314 -8.69 -15.99 -31.15
C THR A 314 -8.32 -16.06 -29.67
N GLN A 315 -7.16 -15.50 -29.29
CA GLN A 315 -6.68 -15.48 -27.92
C GLN A 315 -7.73 -14.86 -26.98
N GLN A 316 -7.98 -15.54 -25.85
CA GLN A 316 -8.91 -15.11 -24.81
C GLN A 316 -8.16 -14.79 -23.52
N ASP A 317 -8.83 -14.07 -22.62
CA ASP A 317 -8.33 -13.85 -21.26
C ASP A 317 -8.17 -15.20 -20.54
N GLU A 318 -7.12 -15.30 -19.72
CA GLU A 318 -6.79 -16.49 -18.96
C GLU A 318 -6.80 -16.18 -17.46
N LEU A 319 -7.40 -17.07 -16.67
CA LEU A 319 -7.35 -16.98 -15.20
C LEU A 319 -6.29 -17.98 -14.70
N ILE A 320 -5.30 -17.45 -13.98
CA ILE A 320 -4.17 -18.21 -13.44
C ILE A 320 -4.19 -18.04 -11.92
N THR A 321 -4.20 -19.18 -11.19
CA THR A 321 -4.13 -19.14 -9.72
C THR A 321 -2.70 -19.44 -9.26
N GLU A 322 -2.14 -18.52 -8.48
CA GLU A 322 -0.78 -18.59 -7.93
C GLU A 322 -0.83 -18.69 -6.40
N PRO A 323 -0.26 -19.75 -5.80
CA PRO A 323 -0.05 -19.82 -4.36
C PRO A 323 1.15 -18.96 -3.96
N VAL A 324 0.97 -18.05 -2.99
CA VAL A 324 2.03 -17.14 -2.52
C VAL A 324 1.98 -16.97 -1.00
N GLY A 325 3.12 -16.75 -0.36
CA GLY A 325 3.19 -16.55 1.09
C GLY A 325 3.17 -15.07 1.51
N ALA A 326 3.46 -14.15 0.59
CA ALA A 326 3.50 -12.71 0.85
C ALA A 326 3.06 -11.91 -0.37
N ILE A 327 2.53 -10.73 -0.15
CA ILE A 327 2.08 -9.80 -1.20
C ILE A 327 2.73 -8.43 -0.99
N VAL A 328 3.35 -7.87 -2.01
CA VAL A 328 3.85 -6.50 -2.04
C VAL A 328 2.99 -5.68 -3.00
N VAL A 329 2.37 -4.62 -2.50
CA VAL A 329 1.54 -3.71 -3.30
C VAL A 329 2.37 -2.49 -3.71
N ALA A 330 2.59 -2.34 -5.02
CA ALA A 330 3.47 -1.33 -5.62
C ALA A 330 2.80 -0.62 -6.81
N THR A 331 1.50 -0.35 -6.71
CA THR A 331 0.65 0.13 -7.82
C THR A 331 0.89 1.59 -8.22
N GLY A 332 1.72 2.33 -7.49
CA GLY A 332 2.11 3.70 -7.84
C GLY A 332 0.99 4.73 -7.63
N PHE A 333 0.91 5.70 -8.52
CA PHE A 333 0.01 6.85 -8.44
C PHE A 333 -0.53 7.25 -9.82
N GLU A 334 -1.47 8.18 -9.86
CA GLU A 334 -1.93 8.88 -11.05
C GLU A 334 -1.81 10.39 -10.87
N LEU A 335 -1.71 11.12 -11.97
CA LEU A 335 -1.82 12.58 -11.94
C LEU A 335 -3.30 12.97 -11.77
N TYR A 336 -3.52 14.01 -11.00
CA TYR A 336 -4.84 14.59 -10.83
C TYR A 336 -5.38 15.07 -12.18
N ASP A 337 -6.59 14.63 -12.52
CA ASP A 337 -7.25 14.98 -13.77
C ASP A 337 -7.74 16.44 -13.75
N ILE A 338 -7.07 17.28 -14.54
CA ILE A 338 -7.33 18.71 -14.71
C ILE A 338 -8.08 19.02 -16.02
N GLY A 339 -8.50 17.99 -16.75
CA GLY A 339 -9.27 18.17 -17.98
C GLY A 339 -10.65 18.77 -17.78
N PRO A 340 -11.29 19.24 -18.86
CA PRO A 340 -12.67 19.72 -18.82
C PRO A 340 -13.58 18.64 -18.24
N LYS A 341 -14.40 19.03 -17.26
CA LYS A 341 -15.39 18.12 -16.67
C LYS A 341 -16.76 18.30 -17.34
N PRO A 342 -17.59 17.25 -17.42
CA PRO A 342 -18.99 17.40 -17.82
C PRO A 342 -19.71 18.43 -16.95
N ALA A 343 -20.70 19.10 -17.50
CA ALA A 343 -21.44 20.20 -16.84
C ALA A 343 -22.17 19.76 -15.55
N ASP A 344 -22.42 18.47 -15.40
CA ASP A 344 -23.06 17.82 -14.24
C ASP A 344 -22.06 17.22 -13.23
N SER A 345 -20.74 17.43 -13.43
CA SER A 345 -19.73 16.95 -12.50
C SER A 345 -19.82 17.70 -11.18
N PRO A 346 -19.85 16.99 -10.02
CA PRO A 346 -19.82 17.62 -8.71
C PRO A 346 -18.46 18.27 -8.35
N ILE A 347 -17.45 18.08 -9.21
CA ILE A 347 -16.11 18.65 -9.03
C ILE A 347 -16.01 19.88 -9.92
N GLU A 348 -16.32 21.05 -9.36
CA GLU A 348 -16.06 22.32 -10.02
C GLU A 348 -14.55 22.62 -10.08
N GLY A 349 -14.08 23.19 -11.17
CA GLY A 349 -12.94 24.09 -11.13
C GLY A 349 -11.65 23.67 -11.81
N TYR A 350 -11.61 22.75 -12.78
CA TYR A 350 -10.35 22.46 -13.50
C TYR A 350 -10.28 22.90 -14.97
N GLY A 351 -11.24 23.61 -15.46
CA GLY A 351 -11.10 24.44 -16.65
C GLY A 351 -10.45 25.81 -16.41
N GLU A 352 -10.12 26.16 -15.15
CA GLU A 352 -9.61 27.50 -14.77
C GLU A 352 -8.31 27.86 -15.47
N PHE A 353 -7.43 26.87 -15.71
CA PHE A 353 -6.17 27.06 -16.41
C PHE A 353 -6.21 26.67 -17.89
N GLY A 354 -7.40 26.44 -18.46
CA GLY A 354 -7.57 26.16 -19.90
C GLY A 354 -6.94 24.86 -20.39
N TYR A 355 -6.56 23.92 -19.50
CA TYR A 355 -6.05 22.61 -19.88
C TYR A 355 -7.08 21.84 -20.71
N GLY A 356 -6.66 21.29 -21.85
CA GLY A 356 -7.53 20.60 -22.79
C GLY A 356 -8.34 21.52 -23.73
N THR A 357 -8.30 22.85 -23.51
CA THR A 357 -8.92 23.85 -24.39
C THR A 357 -7.89 24.75 -25.05
N ILE A 358 -6.83 25.12 -24.33
CA ILE A 358 -5.69 25.86 -24.87
C ILE A 358 -4.56 24.86 -25.16
N PRO A 359 -4.18 24.65 -26.41
CA PRO A 359 -3.20 23.62 -26.77
C PRO A 359 -1.85 23.74 -26.06
N ASP A 360 -1.39 24.98 -25.81
CA ASP A 360 -0.09 25.27 -25.17
C ASP A 360 -0.18 25.33 -23.63
N VAL A 361 -1.25 24.79 -23.03
CA VAL A 361 -1.33 24.50 -21.60
C VAL A 361 -1.26 23.00 -21.39
N ILE A 362 -0.15 22.52 -20.83
CA ILE A 362 0.17 21.09 -20.64
C ILE A 362 0.43 20.75 -19.19
N ASP A 363 0.38 19.46 -18.83
CA ASP A 363 0.82 18.99 -17.52
C ASP A 363 2.33 18.65 -17.49
N GLY A 364 2.89 18.47 -16.27
CA GLY A 364 4.29 18.17 -16.09
C GLY A 364 4.75 16.88 -16.76
N LEU A 365 3.90 15.84 -16.84
CA LEU A 365 4.24 14.59 -17.51
C LEU A 365 4.24 14.75 -19.04
N THR A 366 3.36 15.57 -19.57
CA THR A 366 3.39 15.97 -20.99
C THR A 366 4.69 16.68 -21.33
N PHE A 367 5.15 17.59 -20.46
CA PHE A 367 6.46 18.23 -20.61
C PHE A 367 7.62 17.23 -20.62
N GLU A 368 7.60 16.21 -19.75
CA GLU A 368 8.58 15.11 -19.75
C GLU A 368 8.62 14.38 -21.09
N ARG A 369 7.45 14.13 -21.70
CA ARG A 369 7.40 13.45 -23.01
C ARG A 369 7.94 14.31 -24.14
N LEU A 370 7.77 15.63 -24.08
CA LEU A 370 8.43 16.55 -25.01
C LEU A 370 9.97 16.55 -24.81
N ALA A 371 10.41 16.62 -23.55
CA ALA A 371 11.83 16.68 -23.23
C ALA A 371 12.58 15.35 -23.45
N SER A 372 11.87 14.21 -23.49
CA SER A 372 12.49 12.88 -23.63
C SER A 372 12.96 12.61 -25.07
N ALA A 373 14.17 12.08 -25.22
CA ALA A 373 14.70 11.65 -26.51
C ALA A 373 13.85 10.54 -27.18
N SER A 374 13.17 9.72 -26.39
CA SER A 374 12.23 8.71 -26.87
C SER A 374 10.79 9.23 -27.05
N GLY A 375 10.57 10.51 -26.79
CA GLY A 375 9.26 11.15 -26.95
C GLY A 375 8.94 11.53 -28.40
N PRO A 376 7.73 12.00 -28.65
CA PRO A 376 7.21 12.22 -30.01
C PRO A 376 7.94 13.33 -30.76
N THR A 377 8.63 14.23 -30.06
CA THR A 377 9.43 15.34 -30.63
C THR A 377 10.92 15.05 -30.72
N GLY A 378 11.35 13.83 -30.34
CA GLY A 378 12.77 13.47 -30.29
C GLY A 378 13.58 14.28 -29.26
N GLY A 379 12.94 14.72 -28.18
CA GLY A 379 13.56 15.47 -27.09
C GLY A 379 13.62 16.99 -27.29
N LYS A 380 12.98 17.51 -28.34
CA LYS A 380 12.82 18.94 -28.53
C LYS A 380 11.57 19.44 -27.82
N ILE A 381 11.70 20.47 -27.01
CA ILE A 381 10.56 21.10 -26.35
C ILE A 381 9.87 22.00 -27.39
N LEU A 382 8.73 21.57 -27.86
CA LEU A 382 7.95 22.23 -28.91
C LEU A 382 6.52 22.51 -28.42
N ARG A 383 5.97 23.65 -28.84
CA ARG A 383 4.59 24.01 -28.56
C ARG A 383 3.65 23.03 -29.25
N PRO A 384 2.64 22.48 -28.57
CA PRO A 384 1.64 21.60 -29.17
C PRO A 384 0.83 22.27 -30.29
N SER A 385 0.60 23.60 -30.24
CA SER A 385 -0.20 24.34 -31.18
C SER A 385 0.40 24.45 -32.58
N ASP A 386 1.69 24.76 -32.68
CA ASP A 386 2.34 25.14 -33.94
C ASP A 386 3.73 24.49 -34.19
N GLY A 387 4.20 23.69 -33.23
CA GLY A 387 5.49 22.99 -33.32
C GLY A 387 6.71 23.90 -33.21
N LYS A 388 6.57 25.15 -32.80
CA LYS A 388 7.69 26.05 -32.56
C LYS A 388 8.30 25.85 -31.18
N GLU A 389 9.55 26.26 -31.05
CA GLU A 389 10.25 26.30 -29.77
C GLU A 389 9.72 27.44 -28.89
N PRO A 390 9.28 27.18 -27.65
CA PRO A 390 8.78 28.22 -26.75
C PRO A 390 9.95 29.04 -26.16
N LYS A 391 9.87 30.36 -26.22
CA LYS A 391 10.87 31.25 -25.62
C LYS A 391 10.51 31.72 -24.22
N GLN A 392 9.25 31.69 -23.86
CA GLN A 392 8.78 31.99 -22.51
C GLN A 392 7.88 30.87 -22.00
N VAL A 393 8.32 30.22 -20.93
CA VAL A 393 7.60 29.10 -20.32
C VAL A 393 7.22 29.45 -18.88
N VAL A 394 5.95 29.27 -18.54
CA VAL A 394 5.45 29.48 -17.18
C VAL A 394 5.09 28.14 -16.55
N PHE A 395 5.67 27.85 -15.41
CA PHE A 395 5.34 26.68 -14.56
C PHE A 395 4.43 27.13 -13.41
N ILE A 396 3.31 26.45 -13.23
CA ILE A 396 2.36 26.75 -12.16
C ILE A 396 2.37 25.58 -11.16
N GLN A 397 2.81 25.88 -9.93
CA GLN A 397 2.93 24.89 -8.86
C GLN A 397 1.58 24.62 -8.15
N CYS A 398 1.49 23.46 -7.51
CA CYS A 398 0.37 23.08 -6.63
C CYS A 398 -1.00 22.99 -7.30
N VAL A 399 -1.06 22.78 -8.62
CA VAL A 399 -2.34 22.65 -9.33
C VAL A 399 -3.10 21.42 -8.82
N GLY A 400 -4.25 21.64 -8.16
CA GLY A 400 -5.04 20.60 -7.50
C GLY A 400 -4.53 20.15 -6.13
N SER A 401 -3.30 20.51 -5.74
CA SER A 401 -2.72 20.20 -4.41
C SER A 401 -2.91 21.34 -3.43
N ARG A 402 -2.97 21.03 -2.09
CA ARG A 402 -3.05 22.01 -1.00
C ARG A 402 -4.28 22.92 -1.10
N ALA A 403 -5.27 22.52 -1.85
CA ALA A 403 -6.54 23.19 -2.07
C ALA A 403 -7.66 22.46 -1.33
N ARG A 404 -8.07 22.98 -0.16
CA ARG A 404 -9.07 22.30 0.69
C ARG A 404 -10.47 22.27 0.05
N GLU A 405 -10.82 23.32 -0.68
CA GLU A 405 -12.17 23.50 -1.23
C GLU A 405 -12.36 22.92 -2.63
N LYS A 406 -11.29 22.93 -3.46
CA LYS A 406 -11.37 22.59 -4.89
C LYS A 406 -10.59 21.36 -5.30
N GLY A 407 -9.88 20.70 -4.36
CA GLY A 407 -9.01 19.60 -4.71
C GLY A 407 -8.50 18.81 -3.53
N ILE A 408 -7.24 18.45 -3.58
CA ILE A 408 -6.55 17.60 -2.62
C ILE A 408 -5.89 18.49 -1.54
N SER A 409 -6.19 18.27 -0.26
CA SER A 409 -5.67 19.11 0.82
C SER A 409 -4.21 18.87 1.18
N TYR A 410 -3.62 17.76 0.76
CA TYR A 410 -2.22 17.42 1.00
C TYR A 410 -1.29 18.01 -0.07
N CYS A 411 0.01 18.04 0.25
CA CYS A 411 1.08 18.35 -0.70
C CYS A 411 1.50 17.10 -1.46
N SER A 412 1.63 17.19 -2.77
CA SER A 412 2.11 16.10 -3.64
C SER A 412 3.61 15.81 -3.54
N LYS A 413 4.34 16.50 -2.66
CA LYS A 413 5.75 16.29 -2.30
C LYS A 413 6.76 16.50 -3.44
N ILE A 414 6.51 16.00 -4.66
CA ILE A 414 7.51 15.92 -5.73
C ILE A 414 7.51 17.10 -6.70
N CYS A 415 6.43 17.91 -6.73
CA CYS A 415 6.24 18.92 -7.77
C CYS A 415 7.28 20.05 -7.73
N CYS A 416 7.72 20.52 -6.57
CA CYS A 416 8.77 21.54 -6.50
C CYS A 416 10.09 21.03 -7.11
N MET A 417 10.43 19.77 -6.86
CA MET A 417 11.66 19.17 -7.34
C MET A 417 11.62 18.87 -8.85
N TYR A 418 10.52 18.28 -9.35
CA TYR A 418 10.47 18.02 -10.79
C TYR A 418 10.31 19.32 -11.60
N THR A 419 9.70 20.38 -11.05
CA THR A 419 9.67 21.68 -11.73
C THR A 419 11.06 22.32 -11.78
N ALA A 420 11.85 22.28 -10.71
CA ALA A 420 13.26 22.70 -10.75
C ALA A 420 14.04 21.93 -11.85
N LYS A 421 13.84 20.62 -11.93
CA LYS A 421 14.40 19.81 -13.02
C LYS A 421 13.89 20.28 -14.41
N HIS A 422 12.58 20.57 -14.54
CA HIS A 422 12.02 21.01 -15.81
C HIS A 422 12.57 22.36 -16.27
N THR A 423 12.83 23.30 -15.36
CA THR A 423 13.47 24.57 -15.71
C THR A 423 14.90 24.34 -16.20
N MET A 424 15.69 23.49 -15.55
CA MET A 424 17.02 23.11 -15.99
C MET A 424 16.99 22.45 -17.38
N LEU A 425 16.12 21.45 -17.59
CA LEU A 425 15.95 20.79 -18.89
C LEU A 425 15.53 21.77 -19.98
N TYR A 426 14.69 22.74 -19.64
CA TYR A 426 14.25 23.75 -20.58
C TYR A 426 15.43 24.65 -21.01
N HIS A 427 16.20 25.18 -20.10
CA HIS A 427 17.37 26.04 -20.40
C HIS A 427 18.44 25.27 -21.15
N HIS A 428 18.71 24.01 -20.82
CA HIS A 428 19.67 23.17 -21.58
C HIS A 428 19.26 22.94 -23.04
N LYS A 429 17.96 23.03 -23.37
CA LYS A 429 17.45 22.77 -24.72
C LYS A 429 17.05 24.04 -25.47
N VAL A 430 16.74 25.11 -24.75
CA VAL A 430 16.32 26.40 -25.29
C VAL A 430 17.14 27.50 -24.65
N HIS A 431 18.37 27.69 -25.17
CA HIS A 431 19.39 28.53 -24.56
C HIS A 431 19.05 30.03 -24.43
N ASP A 432 18.14 30.55 -25.27
CA ASP A 432 17.65 31.94 -25.23
C ASP A 432 16.20 32.02 -24.66
N GLY A 433 15.77 30.98 -23.96
CA GLY A 433 14.46 30.88 -23.33
C GLY A 433 14.49 31.41 -21.90
N GLN A 434 13.30 31.84 -21.41
CA GLN A 434 13.10 32.25 -20.03
C GLN A 434 12.02 31.41 -19.36
N ALA A 435 12.35 30.85 -18.20
CA ALA A 435 11.43 30.09 -17.35
C ALA A 435 10.93 30.93 -16.17
N TYR A 436 9.63 30.91 -15.93
CA TYR A 436 8.99 31.53 -14.78
C TYR A 436 8.26 30.46 -13.97
N VAL A 437 8.36 30.51 -12.64
CA VAL A 437 7.71 29.54 -11.75
C VAL A 437 6.85 30.26 -10.72
N PHE A 438 5.53 30.10 -10.79
CA PHE A 438 4.63 30.56 -9.72
C PHE A 438 4.55 29.49 -8.62
N PHE A 439 4.86 29.85 -7.39
CA PHE A 439 4.92 28.94 -6.25
C PHE A 439 4.43 29.58 -4.95
N MET A 440 3.87 28.80 -4.04
CA MET A 440 3.49 29.26 -2.70
C MET A 440 4.67 29.23 -1.72
N ASP A 441 5.33 28.09 -1.65
CA ASP A 441 6.59 27.83 -0.93
C ASP A 441 7.32 26.66 -1.62
N ALA A 442 8.65 26.64 -1.56
CA ALA A 442 9.44 25.51 -2.02
C ALA A 442 9.48 24.42 -0.98
N ARG A 443 9.25 23.17 -1.41
CA ARG A 443 9.34 21.99 -0.57
C ARG A 443 10.35 21.03 -1.17
N THR A 444 11.49 20.92 -0.49
CA THR A 444 12.67 20.18 -0.91
C THR A 444 13.06 19.11 0.13
N PRO A 445 12.16 18.14 0.45
CA PRO A 445 12.34 17.23 1.56
C PRO A 445 13.25 16.05 1.19
N GLY A 446 14.55 16.29 1.00
CA GLY A 446 15.53 15.25 0.69
C GLY A 446 16.96 15.76 0.79
N LYS A 447 17.94 14.83 0.74
CA LYS A 447 19.36 15.15 0.76
C LYS A 447 19.75 15.83 -0.56
N ASN A 448 20.37 17.01 -0.50
CA ASN A 448 20.79 17.85 -1.62
C ASN A 448 19.65 18.40 -2.47
N TYR A 449 18.39 18.37 -1.95
CA TYR A 449 17.22 18.84 -2.69
C TYR A 449 17.12 20.36 -2.68
N ASP A 450 17.49 21.00 -1.57
CA ASP A 450 17.53 22.46 -1.47
C ASP A 450 18.59 23.05 -2.39
N GLU A 451 19.76 22.45 -2.43
CA GLU A 451 20.86 22.82 -3.33
C GLU A 451 20.45 22.65 -4.79
N PHE A 452 19.78 21.55 -5.13
CA PHE A 452 19.27 21.32 -6.48
C PHE A 452 18.23 22.38 -6.88
N TRP A 453 17.34 22.73 -5.98
CA TRP A 453 16.34 23.78 -6.21
C TRP A 453 17.02 25.16 -6.38
N ARG A 454 17.99 25.52 -5.53
CA ARG A 454 18.77 26.76 -5.66
C ARG A 454 19.52 26.84 -6.99
N ARG A 455 20.09 25.73 -7.42
CA ARG A 455 20.80 25.66 -8.69
C ARG A 455 19.90 26.05 -9.87
N SER A 456 18.61 25.70 -9.85
CA SER A 456 17.65 26.14 -10.89
C SER A 456 17.47 27.67 -10.96
N ILE A 457 17.72 28.36 -9.84
CA ILE A 457 17.62 29.83 -9.75
C ILE A 457 18.99 30.48 -10.07
N GLU A 458 20.04 30.03 -9.43
CA GLU A 458 21.36 30.69 -9.43
C GLU A 458 22.19 30.39 -10.68
N GLU A 459 22.08 29.17 -11.22
CA GLU A 459 22.84 28.74 -12.40
C GLU A 459 22.01 28.80 -13.69
N GLU A 460 20.73 28.47 -13.60
CA GLU A 460 19.84 28.35 -14.77
C GLU A 460 18.87 29.57 -14.88
N GLU A 461 19.03 30.58 -14.05
CA GLU A 461 18.33 31.87 -14.10
C GLU A 461 16.79 31.78 -14.17
N ALA A 462 16.20 30.69 -13.63
CA ALA A 462 14.76 30.54 -13.57
C ALA A 462 14.14 31.55 -12.59
N VAL A 463 13.15 32.29 -13.02
CA VAL A 463 12.49 33.34 -12.23
C VAL A 463 11.37 32.74 -11.37
N TYR A 464 11.60 32.67 -10.07
CA TYR A 464 10.60 32.16 -9.11
C TYR A 464 9.77 33.32 -8.53
N ILE A 465 8.45 33.31 -8.80
CA ILE A 465 7.46 34.33 -8.36
C ILE A 465 6.65 33.74 -7.24
N ARG A 466 6.83 34.25 -6.01
CA ARG A 466 6.07 33.76 -4.87
C ARG A 466 4.66 34.30 -4.89
N GLY A 467 3.71 33.45 -5.26
CA GLY A 467 2.31 33.82 -5.37
C GLY A 467 1.49 32.77 -6.09
N MET A 468 0.28 33.14 -6.41
CA MET A 468 -0.66 32.28 -7.13
C MET A 468 -1.11 32.93 -8.42
N VAL A 469 -1.30 32.09 -9.45
CA VAL A 469 -1.96 32.51 -10.68
C VAL A 469 -3.46 32.63 -10.42
N SER A 470 -4.01 33.80 -10.74
CA SER A 470 -5.44 34.10 -10.59
C SER A 470 -6.23 33.81 -11.86
N ARG A 471 -5.61 33.99 -13.01
CA ARG A 471 -6.27 33.81 -14.31
C ARG A 471 -5.25 33.46 -15.40
N LEU A 472 -5.74 32.71 -16.38
CA LEU A 472 -5.00 32.35 -17.59
C LEU A 472 -5.97 32.40 -18.78
N TYR A 473 -5.55 32.98 -19.90
CA TYR A 473 -6.34 33.06 -21.12
C TYR A 473 -5.48 33.15 -22.38
N GLN A 474 -6.01 32.75 -23.51
CA GLN A 474 -5.33 32.86 -24.79
C GLN A 474 -5.49 34.26 -25.40
N LYS A 475 -4.37 34.83 -25.88
CA LYS A 475 -4.30 36.12 -26.58
C LYS A 475 -3.44 35.95 -27.84
N GLY A 476 -4.08 35.81 -28.97
CA GLY A 476 -3.39 35.49 -30.22
C GLY A 476 -2.72 34.10 -30.15
N ASP A 477 -1.43 34.07 -30.39
CA ASP A 477 -0.58 32.87 -30.32
C ASP A 477 0.11 32.67 -28.93
N LYS A 478 -0.18 33.55 -27.96
CA LYS A 478 0.36 33.50 -26.61
C LYS A 478 -0.69 33.12 -25.58
N VAL A 479 -0.22 32.65 -24.44
CA VAL A 479 -1.02 32.41 -23.24
C VAL A 479 -0.67 33.46 -22.19
N VAL A 480 -1.62 34.33 -21.86
CA VAL A 480 -1.44 35.34 -20.82
C VAL A 480 -1.69 34.71 -19.46
N VAL A 481 -0.71 34.78 -18.59
CA VAL A 481 -0.75 34.29 -17.21
C VAL A 481 -0.74 35.49 -16.27
N MET A 482 -1.81 35.64 -15.51
CA MET A 482 -1.96 36.73 -14.52
C MET A 482 -1.86 36.15 -13.11
N GLY A 483 -1.06 36.79 -12.29
CA GLY A 483 -0.84 36.42 -10.90
C GLY A 483 -0.39 37.61 -10.06
N SER A 484 0.08 37.33 -8.88
CA SER A 484 0.67 38.36 -7.99
C SER A 484 1.97 37.86 -7.39
N ASP A 485 2.97 38.74 -7.29
CA ASP A 485 4.14 38.50 -6.46
C ASP A 485 3.87 39.03 -5.06
N VAL A 486 3.70 38.14 -4.09
CA VAL A 486 3.37 38.52 -2.70
C VAL A 486 4.57 39.05 -1.92
N LEU A 487 5.80 38.90 -2.42
CA LEU A 487 7.01 39.42 -1.78
C LEU A 487 7.17 40.91 -2.02
N VAL A 488 6.87 41.37 -3.23
CA VAL A 488 6.94 42.78 -3.60
C VAL A 488 5.58 43.46 -3.69
N GLY A 489 4.49 42.69 -3.59
CA GLY A 489 3.11 43.22 -3.55
C GLY A 489 2.60 43.76 -4.89
N VAL A 490 3.06 43.22 -6.01
CA VAL A 490 2.71 43.67 -7.37
C VAL A 490 1.92 42.64 -8.13
N GLN A 491 1.08 43.09 -9.07
CA GLN A 491 0.44 42.23 -10.07
C GLN A 491 1.48 41.89 -11.15
N VAL A 492 1.48 40.66 -11.58
CA VAL A 492 2.38 40.12 -12.61
C VAL A 492 1.56 39.58 -13.77
N GLU A 493 1.90 40.01 -15.00
CA GLU A 493 1.33 39.49 -16.24
C GLU A 493 2.47 39.03 -17.13
N ILE A 494 2.40 37.75 -17.60
CA ILE A 494 3.40 37.13 -18.46
C ILE A 494 2.71 36.60 -19.72
N GLU A 495 3.18 37.02 -20.90
CA GLU A 495 2.77 36.44 -22.19
C GLU A 495 3.65 35.22 -22.49
N ALA A 496 3.17 34.04 -22.10
CA ALA A 496 3.88 32.78 -22.25
C ALA A 496 3.64 32.12 -23.63
N ASP A 497 4.65 31.43 -24.11
CA ASP A 497 4.55 30.52 -25.24
C ASP A 497 4.00 29.14 -24.85
N LEU A 498 4.33 28.71 -23.63
CA LEU A 498 3.92 27.42 -23.09
C LEU A 498 3.66 27.56 -21.57
N VAL A 499 2.62 26.92 -21.10
CA VAL A 499 2.32 26.84 -19.67
C VAL A 499 2.34 25.38 -19.23
N VAL A 500 3.06 25.09 -18.14
CA VAL A 500 3.21 23.74 -17.58
C VAL A 500 2.58 23.69 -16.19
N LEU A 501 1.58 22.85 -16.03
CA LEU A 501 0.85 22.70 -14.79
C LEU A 501 1.45 21.58 -13.93
N ALA A 502 1.96 21.92 -12.76
CA ALA A 502 2.45 20.97 -11.77
C ALA A 502 1.28 20.39 -10.97
N THR A 503 0.68 19.34 -11.51
CA THR A 503 -0.54 18.74 -11.01
C THR A 503 -0.34 17.88 -9.77
N ALA A 504 -1.41 17.73 -8.97
CA ALA A 504 -1.42 16.86 -7.81
C ALA A 504 -1.19 15.38 -8.18
N VAL A 505 -0.59 14.67 -7.25
CA VAL A 505 -0.44 13.21 -7.25
C VAL A 505 -1.59 12.61 -6.46
N GLN A 506 -2.31 11.66 -7.02
CA GLN A 506 -3.40 10.96 -6.36
C GLN A 506 -3.24 9.44 -6.42
N ALA A 507 -3.98 8.74 -5.58
CA ALA A 507 -4.04 7.29 -5.66
C ALA A 507 -4.55 6.84 -7.04
N ARG A 508 -4.10 5.69 -7.48
CA ARG A 508 -4.47 5.14 -8.79
C ARG A 508 -5.95 4.77 -8.82
N GLN A 509 -6.59 4.98 -9.93
CA GLN A 509 -7.99 4.56 -10.13
C GLN A 509 -8.13 3.05 -9.89
N GLY A 510 -9.16 2.66 -9.11
CA GLY A 510 -9.39 1.28 -8.69
C GLY A 510 -8.54 0.83 -7.48
N ALA A 511 -7.83 1.75 -6.82
CA ALA A 511 -7.07 1.42 -5.60
C ALA A 511 -7.97 0.90 -4.47
N ASP A 512 -9.15 1.48 -4.30
CA ASP A 512 -10.19 1.05 -3.37
C ASP A 512 -10.70 -0.37 -3.66
N THR A 513 -10.96 -0.67 -4.94
CA THR A 513 -11.39 -2.01 -5.39
C THR A 513 -10.30 -3.05 -5.11
N LEU A 514 -9.03 -2.74 -5.40
CA LEU A 514 -7.92 -3.63 -5.10
C LEU A 514 -7.73 -3.78 -3.58
N ALA A 515 -7.90 -2.71 -2.80
CA ALA A 515 -7.84 -2.78 -1.34
C ALA A 515 -8.89 -3.74 -0.76
N GLN A 516 -10.12 -3.70 -1.29
CA GLN A 516 -11.19 -4.62 -0.91
C GLN A 516 -10.84 -6.09 -1.24
N LYS A 517 -10.31 -6.37 -2.43
CA LYS A 517 -9.84 -7.71 -2.82
C LYS A 517 -8.71 -8.23 -1.93
N LEU A 518 -7.83 -7.34 -1.47
CA LEU A 518 -6.71 -7.66 -0.59
C LEU A 518 -7.08 -7.64 0.91
N GLY A 519 -8.23 -7.10 1.28
CA GLY A 519 -8.63 -6.91 2.67
C GLY A 519 -7.72 -5.94 3.44
N ILE A 520 -7.25 -4.87 2.79
CA ILE A 520 -6.38 -3.83 3.38
C ILE A 520 -7.10 -2.48 3.51
N SER A 521 -6.63 -1.67 4.45
CA SER A 521 -7.18 -0.33 4.68
C SER A 521 -6.58 0.70 3.72
N TYR A 522 -7.35 1.75 3.45
CA TYR A 522 -6.92 2.93 2.71
C TYR A 522 -7.50 4.21 3.37
N ASP A 523 -6.88 5.34 3.10
CA ASP A 523 -7.31 6.63 3.61
C ASP A 523 -8.44 7.25 2.77
N LYS A 524 -8.89 8.44 3.17
CA LYS A 524 -9.95 9.19 2.45
C LYS A 524 -9.56 9.62 1.02
N TYR A 525 -8.30 9.48 0.64
CA TYR A 525 -7.76 9.78 -0.68
C TYR A 525 -7.43 8.50 -1.47
N SER A 526 -7.86 7.35 -0.96
CA SER A 526 -7.61 6.01 -1.53
C SER A 526 -6.14 5.58 -1.55
N PHE A 527 -5.24 6.22 -0.80
CA PHE A 527 -3.90 5.68 -0.54
C PHE A 527 -3.97 4.56 0.48
N TYR A 528 -3.23 3.48 0.25
CA TYR A 528 -3.21 2.36 1.20
C TYR A 528 -2.56 2.74 2.52
N SER A 529 -3.14 2.27 3.62
CA SER A 529 -2.70 2.61 4.96
C SER A 529 -1.76 1.55 5.53
N GLU A 530 -0.64 2.02 6.07
CA GLU A 530 0.27 1.20 6.85
C GLU A 530 -0.31 0.88 8.23
N ALA A 531 0.16 -0.20 8.85
CA ALA A 531 -0.27 -0.62 10.18
C ALA A 531 0.14 0.38 11.28
N HIS A 532 1.26 1.09 11.10
CA HIS A 532 1.72 2.15 11.99
C HIS A 532 2.79 3.01 11.28
N ALA A 533 2.56 4.31 11.20
CA ALA A 533 3.40 5.25 10.44
C ALA A 533 4.89 5.25 10.82
N LYS A 534 5.24 4.99 12.08
CA LYS A 534 6.64 5.00 12.58
C LYS A 534 7.22 3.60 12.79
N LEU A 535 6.42 2.67 13.30
CA LEU A 535 6.93 1.35 13.75
C LEU A 535 6.73 0.26 12.70
N LYS A 536 5.76 0.41 11.80
CA LYS A 536 5.41 -0.54 10.74
C LYS A 536 5.06 0.19 9.45
N PRO A 537 6.03 0.95 8.88
CA PRO A 537 5.74 1.87 7.77
C PRO A 537 5.54 1.17 6.42
N VAL A 538 5.87 -0.11 6.32
CA VAL A 538 5.71 -0.92 5.10
C VAL A 538 4.72 -2.07 5.26
N GLU A 539 4.30 -2.43 6.49
CA GLU A 539 3.30 -3.47 6.72
C GLU A 539 1.89 -2.91 6.71
N CYS A 540 0.95 -3.61 6.11
CA CYS A 540 -0.48 -3.38 6.31
C CYS A 540 -0.96 -3.92 7.66
N ALA A 541 -2.16 -3.51 8.10
CA ALA A 541 -2.82 -4.13 9.25
C ALA A 541 -3.10 -5.62 8.99
N THR A 542 -3.39 -5.98 7.74
CA THR A 542 -3.51 -7.36 7.28
C THR A 542 -2.12 -7.98 7.13
N ALA A 543 -1.84 -9.00 7.95
CA ALA A 543 -0.54 -9.64 8.00
C ALA A 543 -0.16 -10.30 6.67
N GLY A 544 1.11 -10.18 6.26
CA GLY A 544 1.64 -10.77 5.03
C GLY A 544 1.49 -9.88 3.78
N ILE A 545 0.90 -8.69 3.93
CA ILE A 545 0.76 -7.71 2.86
C ILE A 545 1.59 -6.47 3.20
N TYR A 546 2.40 -6.03 2.23
CA TYR A 546 3.38 -4.96 2.38
C TYR A 546 3.18 -3.89 1.32
N LEU A 547 3.51 -2.64 1.64
CA LEU A 547 3.36 -1.48 0.77
C LEU A 547 4.72 -0.99 0.28
N ALA A 548 4.81 -0.66 -1.01
CA ALA A 548 6.01 -0.12 -1.63
C ALA A 548 5.68 1.05 -2.56
N GLY A 549 6.32 2.19 -2.33
CA GLY A 549 6.24 3.37 -3.18
C GLY A 549 4.98 4.22 -3.03
N ALA A 550 4.61 4.90 -4.09
CA ALA A 550 3.61 5.96 -4.06
C ALA A 550 2.16 5.49 -3.89
N CYS A 551 1.89 4.19 -3.88
CA CYS A 551 0.57 3.64 -3.55
C CYS A 551 0.14 3.93 -2.10
N GLN A 552 1.10 4.22 -1.21
CA GLN A 552 0.87 4.61 0.18
C GLN A 552 0.69 6.13 0.34
N GLY A 553 1.25 6.91 -0.58
CA GLY A 553 1.24 8.38 -0.56
C GLY A 553 2.34 8.94 -1.46
N PRO A 554 2.29 10.23 -1.78
CA PRO A 554 3.25 10.86 -2.68
C PRO A 554 4.71 10.66 -2.24
N LYS A 555 5.54 10.12 -3.13
CA LYS A 555 6.96 9.81 -2.93
C LYS A 555 7.77 10.07 -4.19
N ASP A 556 9.02 10.47 -4.00
CA ASP A 556 10.02 10.50 -5.07
C ASP A 556 10.64 9.11 -5.32
N ILE A 557 11.54 9.03 -6.30
CA ILE A 557 12.18 7.76 -6.69
C ILE A 557 13.09 7.22 -5.58
N PRO A 558 13.99 8.02 -4.95
CA PRO A 558 14.82 7.54 -3.85
C PRO A 558 14.02 6.97 -2.66
N ASP A 559 13.00 7.67 -2.19
CA ASP A 559 12.11 7.19 -1.13
C ASP A 559 11.37 5.92 -1.55
N THR A 560 10.92 5.88 -2.81
CA THR A 560 10.22 4.72 -3.38
C THR A 560 11.09 3.47 -3.40
N VAL A 561 12.33 3.59 -3.85
CA VAL A 561 13.30 2.49 -3.90
C VAL A 561 13.64 2.01 -2.49
N SER A 562 13.92 2.95 -1.56
CA SER A 562 14.20 2.63 -0.15
C SER A 562 13.04 1.86 0.50
N GLN A 563 11.79 2.27 0.25
CA GLN A 563 10.62 1.60 0.79
C GLN A 563 10.38 0.25 0.14
N ALA A 564 10.66 0.10 -1.16
CA ALA A 564 10.56 -1.17 -1.87
C ALA A 564 11.52 -2.21 -1.28
N SER A 565 12.78 -1.83 -1.05
CA SER A 565 13.77 -2.69 -0.38
C SER A 565 13.38 -3.01 1.07
N ALA A 566 12.78 -2.06 1.80
CA ALA A 566 12.25 -2.33 3.14
C ALA A 566 11.10 -3.35 3.12
N ALA A 567 10.18 -3.27 2.16
CA ALA A 567 9.10 -4.25 1.98
C ALA A 567 9.67 -5.63 1.61
N ALA A 568 10.65 -5.69 0.70
CA ALA A 568 11.36 -6.92 0.34
C ALA A 568 12.05 -7.55 1.56
N ALA A 569 12.73 -6.78 2.40
CA ALA A 569 13.34 -7.25 3.64
C ALA A 569 12.33 -7.89 4.60
N LYS A 570 11.10 -7.36 4.69
CA LYS A 570 10.02 -7.95 5.48
C LYS A 570 9.52 -9.27 4.90
N VAL A 571 9.40 -9.38 3.57
CA VAL A 571 9.10 -10.65 2.88
C VAL A 571 10.18 -11.68 3.19
N MET A 572 11.45 -11.33 3.04
CA MET A 572 12.58 -12.22 3.33
C MET A 572 12.61 -12.65 4.80
N THR A 573 12.28 -11.76 5.74
CA THR A 573 12.16 -12.07 7.17
C THR A 573 11.05 -13.12 7.42
N LEU A 574 9.94 -13.05 6.69
CA LEU A 574 8.90 -14.07 6.74
C LEU A 574 9.41 -15.41 6.17
N PHE A 575 10.06 -15.37 5.01
CA PHE A 575 10.52 -16.58 4.31
C PHE A 575 11.74 -17.27 4.95
N ALA A 576 12.47 -16.55 5.80
CA ALA A 576 13.54 -17.14 6.62
C ALA A 576 13.02 -18.16 7.65
N LYS A 577 11.73 -18.07 8.01
CA LYS A 577 11.09 -19.02 8.91
C LYS A 577 10.75 -20.32 8.19
N LYS A 578 10.81 -21.44 8.91
CA LYS A 578 10.35 -22.75 8.37
C LYS A 578 8.83 -22.81 8.36
N GLU A 579 8.21 -22.33 9.44
CA GLU A 579 6.78 -22.33 9.67
C GLU A 579 6.39 -21.01 10.34
N LEU A 580 5.16 -20.59 10.17
CA LEU A 580 4.61 -19.43 10.84
C LEU A 580 3.86 -19.88 12.09
N GLU A 581 4.30 -19.39 13.24
CA GLU A 581 3.54 -19.53 14.47
C GLU A 581 2.39 -18.49 14.50
N ARG A 582 1.18 -18.99 14.67
CA ARG A 582 -0.02 -18.16 14.86
C ARG A 582 -0.52 -18.27 16.28
N GLU A 583 -1.17 -17.22 16.75
CA GLU A 583 -1.85 -17.24 18.03
C GLU A 583 -2.92 -18.35 18.03
N PRO A 584 -2.98 -19.14 19.10
CA PRO A 584 -3.93 -20.27 19.20
C PRO A 584 -5.35 -19.81 19.58
N ILE A 585 -5.61 -18.49 19.59
CA ILE A 585 -6.93 -17.92 19.84
C ILE A 585 -7.79 -18.10 18.59
N VAL A 586 -8.33 -19.30 18.43
CA VAL A 586 -9.14 -19.71 17.26
C VAL A 586 -10.44 -20.36 17.73
N ALA A 587 -11.48 -20.23 16.93
CA ALA A 587 -12.73 -20.92 17.23
C ALA A 587 -12.61 -22.43 16.97
N ARG A 588 -13.19 -23.22 17.87
CA ARG A 588 -13.29 -24.68 17.76
C ARG A 588 -14.74 -25.12 17.76
N VAL A 589 -15.04 -26.12 16.97
CA VAL A 589 -16.37 -26.72 16.86
C VAL A 589 -16.42 -28.03 17.66
N ASN A 590 -17.34 -28.13 18.59
CA ASN A 590 -17.67 -29.41 19.19
C ASN A 590 -18.51 -30.23 18.18
N GLU A 591 -17.84 -31.14 17.49
CA GLU A 591 -18.43 -31.92 16.41
C GLU A 591 -19.65 -32.77 16.89
N LYS A 592 -19.67 -33.18 18.16
CA LYS A 592 -20.79 -33.97 18.71
C LYS A 592 -22.08 -33.14 18.83
N ASN A 593 -21.94 -31.88 19.20
CA ASN A 593 -23.10 -30.98 19.48
C ASN A 593 -23.44 -30.10 18.26
N CYS A 594 -22.64 -30.09 17.20
CA CYS A 594 -22.88 -29.27 16.02
C CYS A 594 -24.16 -29.68 15.30
N ALA A 595 -25.10 -28.74 15.16
CA ALA A 595 -26.37 -28.95 14.47
C ALA A 595 -26.27 -28.91 12.95
N ALA A 596 -25.09 -28.71 12.37
CA ALA A 596 -24.82 -28.59 10.93
C ALA A 596 -25.69 -27.49 10.23
N CYS A 597 -26.03 -26.44 10.93
CA CYS A 597 -26.85 -25.34 10.39
C CYS A 597 -26.05 -24.32 9.58
N TYR A 598 -24.72 -24.34 9.69
CA TYR A 598 -23.77 -23.48 9.01
C TYR A 598 -24.00 -21.96 9.21
N TYR A 599 -24.71 -21.56 10.25
CA TYR A 599 -24.88 -20.15 10.56
C TYR A 599 -23.53 -19.48 10.87
N CYS A 600 -22.62 -20.19 11.53
CA CYS A 600 -21.23 -19.76 11.76
C CYS A 600 -20.47 -19.46 10.45
N LYS A 601 -20.76 -20.19 9.35
CA LYS A 601 -20.18 -19.94 8.03
C LYS A 601 -20.69 -18.61 7.44
N LYS A 602 -21.98 -18.32 7.60
CA LYS A 602 -22.61 -17.09 7.09
C LYS A 602 -22.11 -15.82 7.78
N VAL A 603 -21.81 -15.90 9.08
CA VAL A 603 -21.39 -14.73 9.88
C VAL A 603 -19.88 -14.56 9.95
N CYS A 604 -19.09 -15.51 9.42
CA CYS A 604 -17.63 -15.45 9.46
C CYS A 604 -17.09 -14.41 8.47
N PRO A 605 -16.51 -13.28 8.94
CA PRO A 605 -15.98 -12.26 8.03
C PRO A 605 -14.68 -12.71 7.32
N TYR A 606 -14.05 -13.79 7.80
CA TYR A 606 -12.79 -14.31 7.26
C TYR A 606 -12.97 -15.52 6.35
N GLY A 607 -14.20 -16.03 6.15
CA GLY A 607 -14.44 -17.25 5.39
C GLY A 607 -13.79 -18.52 6.00
N ALA A 608 -13.48 -18.50 7.31
CA ALA A 608 -12.71 -19.55 7.98
C ALA A 608 -13.50 -20.83 8.27
N VAL A 609 -14.81 -20.88 7.99
CA VAL A 609 -15.66 -22.02 8.32
C VAL A 609 -15.91 -22.87 7.10
N GLU A 610 -15.43 -24.11 7.16
CA GLU A 610 -15.52 -25.15 6.14
C GLU A 610 -16.48 -26.26 6.56
N GLU A 611 -16.79 -27.15 5.66
CA GLU A 611 -17.58 -28.36 5.89
C GLU A 611 -16.65 -29.53 6.11
N LYS A 612 -16.86 -30.31 7.19
CA LYS A 612 -16.11 -31.50 7.52
C LYS A 612 -17.00 -32.72 7.55
N GLU A 613 -16.66 -33.71 6.74
CA GLU A 613 -17.32 -35.02 6.73
C GLU A 613 -16.86 -35.85 7.93
N ILE A 614 -17.82 -36.38 8.67
CA ILE A 614 -17.57 -37.39 9.70
C ILE A 614 -17.98 -38.74 9.12
N ARG A 615 -17.02 -39.66 9.07
CA ARG A 615 -17.20 -41.03 8.51
C ARG A 615 -17.00 -42.09 9.59
N ASP A 616 -17.69 -43.20 9.45
CA ASP A 616 -17.49 -44.36 10.31
C ASP A 616 -16.16 -45.11 10.00
N ARG A 617 -15.87 -46.17 10.79
CA ARG A 617 -14.66 -46.95 10.57
C ARG A 617 -14.66 -47.74 9.22
N SER A 618 -15.83 -47.88 8.61
CA SER A 618 -16.02 -48.54 7.31
C SER A 618 -15.98 -47.53 6.13
N GLY A 619 -15.78 -46.22 6.42
CA GLY A 619 -15.70 -45.18 5.42
C GLY A 619 -17.06 -44.56 5.01
N ASN A 620 -18.19 -45.01 5.59
CA ASN A 620 -19.50 -44.48 5.27
C ASN A 620 -19.69 -43.07 5.90
N LEU A 621 -20.33 -42.16 5.19
CA LEU A 621 -20.63 -40.83 5.68
C LEU A 621 -21.68 -40.92 6.77
N ILE A 622 -21.35 -40.45 8.00
CA ILE A 622 -22.30 -40.37 9.13
C ILE A 622 -23.02 -39.02 9.09
N ARG A 623 -22.26 -37.92 8.96
CA ARG A 623 -22.76 -36.55 8.90
C ARG A 623 -21.72 -35.56 8.41
N VAL A 624 -22.16 -34.38 8.05
CA VAL A 624 -21.29 -33.23 7.74
C VAL A 624 -21.48 -32.19 8.84
N VAL A 625 -20.39 -31.64 9.39
CA VAL A 625 -20.39 -30.64 10.46
C VAL A 625 -19.55 -29.43 10.04
N ALA A 626 -19.74 -28.31 10.75
CA ALA A 626 -18.87 -27.17 10.56
C ALA A 626 -17.46 -27.46 11.12
N TYR A 627 -16.45 -26.99 10.43
CA TYR A 627 -15.05 -26.98 10.84
C TYR A 627 -14.48 -25.59 10.71
N VAL A 628 -13.72 -25.12 11.68
CA VAL A 628 -13.02 -23.84 11.58
C VAL A 628 -11.57 -24.11 11.19
N ASN A 629 -11.17 -23.58 10.02
CA ASN A 629 -9.79 -23.63 9.57
C ASN A 629 -8.94 -22.69 10.45
N PRO A 630 -8.03 -23.23 11.30
CA PRO A 630 -7.26 -22.40 12.23
C PRO A 630 -6.27 -21.48 11.52
N GLY A 631 -5.89 -21.80 10.28
CA GLY A 631 -5.03 -20.97 9.45
C GLY A 631 -5.71 -19.69 8.96
N VAL A 632 -7.03 -19.70 8.79
CA VAL A 632 -7.84 -18.56 8.30
C VAL A 632 -8.52 -17.80 9.43
N CYS A 633 -8.82 -18.48 10.57
CA CYS A 633 -9.57 -17.91 11.68
C CYS A 633 -8.88 -16.67 12.27
N GLY A 634 -9.57 -15.53 12.28
CA GLY A 634 -9.09 -14.27 12.85
C GLY A 634 -9.37 -14.11 14.37
N GLY A 635 -9.92 -15.11 15.06
CA GLY A 635 -10.18 -15.06 16.51
C GLY A 635 -11.23 -14.04 16.95
N CYS A 636 -12.16 -13.64 16.10
CA CYS A 636 -13.12 -12.56 16.38
C CYS A 636 -14.31 -12.96 17.25
N GLY A 637 -14.58 -14.26 17.46
CA GLY A 637 -15.67 -14.76 18.30
C GLY A 637 -17.08 -14.69 17.71
N THR A 638 -17.29 -14.07 16.54
CA THR A 638 -18.64 -13.90 15.93
C THR A 638 -19.37 -15.22 15.75
N CYS A 639 -18.67 -16.28 15.36
CA CYS A 639 -19.25 -17.61 15.20
C CYS A 639 -19.68 -18.24 16.54
N GLN A 640 -18.97 -17.99 17.64
CA GLN A 640 -19.35 -18.42 19.01
C GLN A 640 -20.63 -17.72 19.43
N ALA A 641 -20.67 -16.39 19.35
CA ALA A 641 -21.80 -15.57 19.73
C ALA A 641 -23.07 -15.91 18.93
N SER A 642 -22.92 -16.36 17.68
CA SER A 642 -24.03 -16.65 16.76
C SER A 642 -24.43 -18.13 16.73
N CYS A 643 -23.77 -19.01 17.48
CA CYS A 643 -24.06 -20.46 17.42
C CYS A 643 -25.29 -20.86 18.24
N PRO A 644 -26.41 -21.26 17.61
CA PRO A 644 -27.65 -21.60 18.35
C PRO A 644 -27.51 -22.88 19.19
N SER A 645 -26.63 -23.80 18.78
CA SER A 645 -26.37 -25.05 19.52
C SER A 645 -25.22 -24.94 20.54
N LYS A 646 -24.65 -23.73 20.72
CA LYS A 646 -23.47 -23.49 21.59
C LYS A 646 -22.36 -24.51 21.38
N SER A 647 -22.18 -24.94 20.15
CA SER A 647 -21.12 -25.91 19.78
C SER A 647 -19.84 -25.28 19.27
N VAL A 648 -19.78 -23.94 19.20
CA VAL A 648 -18.58 -23.20 18.83
C VAL A 648 -18.06 -22.44 20.03
N GLU A 649 -16.79 -22.64 20.38
CA GLU A 649 -16.09 -21.88 21.41
C GLU A 649 -14.81 -21.25 20.84
N LEU A 650 -14.45 -20.07 21.33
CA LEU A 650 -13.19 -19.41 21.00
C LEU A 650 -12.17 -19.73 22.09
N ASP A 651 -11.05 -20.35 21.72
CA ASP A 651 -9.93 -20.60 22.64
C ASP A 651 -9.46 -19.27 23.24
N GLY A 652 -9.28 -19.23 24.56
CA GLY A 652 -8.91 -18.02 25.31
C GLY A 652 -10.06 -17.04 25.60
N TYR A 653 -11.25 -17.27 25.04
CA TYR A 653 -12.49 -16.50 25.27
C TYR A 653 -13.72 -17.42 25.31
N THR A 654 -13.63 -18.50 26.09
CA THR A 654 -14.75 -19.39 26.31
C THR A 654 -15.85 -18.73 27.14
N ASP A 655 -17.08 -19.24 27.05
CA ASP A 655 -18.21 -18.74 27.85
C ASP A 655 -17.86 -18.74 29.34
N GLU A 656 -17.16 -19.78 29.84
CA GLU A 656 -16.71 -19.87 31.24
C GLU A 656 -15.77 -18.74 31.63
N GLN A 657 -14.83 -18.35 30.76
CA GLN A 657 -13.90 -17.26 30.99
C GLN A 657 -14.59 -15.89 30.99
N ILE A 658 -15.56 -15.70 30.09
CA ILE A 658 -16.34 -14.45 29.98
C ILE A 658 -17.27 -14.32 31.21
N MET A 659 -17.97 -15.38 31.58
CA MET A 659 -18.86 -15.36 32.73
C MET A 659 -18.07 -15.10 34.02
N ALA A 660 -16.89 -15.69 34.20
CA ALA A 660 -16.06 -15.44 35.36
C ALA A 660 -15.67 -13.96 35.52
N GLN A 661 -15.48 -13.24 34.39
CA GLN A 661 -15.23 -11.79 34.42
C GLN A 661 -16.47 -11.00 34.83
N ILE A 662 -17.65 -11.38 34.32
CA ILE A 662 -18.94 -10.71 34.63
C ILE A 662 -19.33 -10.93 36.10
N GLU A 663 -19.17 -12.14 36.60
CA GLU A 663 -19.49 -12.49 37.98
C GLU A 663 -18.54 -11.85 39.01
N ALA A 664 -17.40 -11.33 38.57
CA ALA A 664 -16.40 -10.66 39.42
C ALA A 664 -16.73 -9.18 39.70
N LEU A 665 -17.68 -8.59 38.98
CA LEU A 665 -18.22 -7.24 39.17
C LEU A 665 -19.40 -7.26 40.16
#